data_90edc858945fc93974e087cfef91012c
#
_entry.id   90edc858945fc93974e087cfef91012c
#
_cell.length_a   1.000
_cell.length_b   1.000
_cell.length_c   1.000
_cell.angle_alpha   90.00
_cell.angle_beta   90.00
_cell.angle_gamma   90.00
#
_symmetry.space_group_name_H-M   'P 1'
#
loop_
_entity.id
_entity.type
_entity.pdbx_description
1 polymer ?
#
loop_
_entity_poly.entity_id
_entity_poly.type
_entity_poly.pdbx_seq_one_letter_code
_entity_poly.pdbx_strand_id
1 'polypeptide(L)'
;IRDPEMSRGLGDVYKSQLTGCGGTQKKLTEYVNPFLGTATLWEPEDLGYTRKIKSRTWGAETYPGATLPNAMVQLSPVTQFRSGAGYQYEDTVIYGFSHTAKGHWNLLHVPMLPVVGTIAPGNYCSGFSHEKESAHPGYYQVYLERYKVNAELTSTLRCAYHKYTFGKGDDKSLLVDIRRSNNDVRDWKIEKVDDNTFTGYQDGDGKIYFYAKTNYKIGQVEMVKDDKHEVAVLRFIDSKGVEPLEVKAGFSFVSIENAQMNLKAEMLNKSFAQVAEEADAAWEALLSKIQVAGGTEREKRLFYSTFFHAFKWPALRSDVNHEYTDVRGEVVNNGFHYYTDPSFWDDYRNKLVLIGMISPDVTTDIIRSIIDKGEKRDGYMPTFFHGDHASTFISGSWLRGLHDFDLERAYKLILKNATVPGKGGRRYLDEYMERGWIAEKDTVNVPTWDEYKGAVTKTQEYAYDDYAVALVAKELGDEANYKLMMERSNNYKTLFDPSTGFWRGKIDDGSWIQDFDPYYPYYQYMYREANAWNALFFAPHDPEGMIKLYPSKEAVEAKLDSLFSEPWRGYEAHNLTGFIGNYCHGNQPGHSIPYTYYFIDKQEKAQCILDSLMNHYYDMGADKLAYAGMDDAGEMSSWYVLNAIGLYTYSPADPEYIVTVPLFDKVTFNLNGRPFTIVKKGSGKKIIDITYDGKKIDGYFITHDQLREGKELVITTE
;
A
#
# COMPACT_ATOMS: atom_id res chain seq x y z
N ILE A 1 -39.68 15.86 5.30
CA ILE A 1 -40.33 15.21 4.15
C ILE A 1 -39.65 15.73 2.89
N ARG A 2 -38.67 15.05 2.40
CA ARG A 2 -38.19 15.05 1.01
C ARG A 2 -37.56 13.69 0.71
N ASP A 3 -38.03 13.08 -0.36
CA ASP A 3 -37.69 11.76 -0.85
C ASP A 3 -36.22 11.56 -1.20
N PRO A 4 -35.67 10.33 -1.07
CA PRO A 4 -34.33 9.99 -1.49
C PRO A 4 -34.37 9.52 -2.96
N GLU A 5 -34.16 10.39 -3.91
CA GLU A 5 -33.79 10.03 -5.28
C GLU A 5 -32.30 10.32 -5.52
N MET A 6 -31.45 9.33 -5.32
CA MET A 6 -30.16 9.25 -5.99
C MET A 6 -29.58 7.85 -5.93
N SER A 7 -30.19 6.96 -6.68
CA SER A 7 -29.60 5.65 -7.04
C SER A 7 -30.01 5.25 -8.46
N ARG A 8 -29.87 6.19 -9.40
CA ARG A 8 -30.04 5.90 -10.82
C ARG A 8 -29.01 6.72 -11.59
N GLY A 9 -27.92 6.09 -12.05
CA GLY A 9 -26.98 6.82 -12.91
C GLY A 9 -25.70 6.12 -13.32
N LEU A 10 -25.53 4.82 -13.06
CA LEU A 10 -24.34 4.09 -13.53
C LEU A 10 -24.62 3.04 -14.62
N GLY A 11 -25.89 2.85 -15.00
CA GLY A 11 -26.30 1.81 -15.97
C GLY A 11 -26.41 2.25 -17.43
N ASP A 12 -26.57 3.53 -17.72
CA ASP A 12 -27.03 3.97 -19.05
C ASP A 12 -26.03 4.73 -19.93
N VAL A 13 -24.82 5.01 -19.47
CA VAL A 13 -23.81 5.74 -20.26
C VAL A 13 -22.94 4.82 -21.14
N TYR A 14 -22.97 3.51 -20.93
CA TYR A 14 -22.09 2.56 -21.65
C TYR A 14 -22.71 1.83 -22.85
N LYS A 15 -23.92 2.18 -23.29
CA LYS A 15 -24.57 1.48 -24.42
C LYS A 15 -24.38 2.12 -25.81
N SER A 16 -23.62 3.18 -25.97
CA SER A 16 -23.60 3.92 -27.25
C SER A 16 -22.28 3.98 -28.03
N GLN A 17 -21.28 3.14 -27.76
CA GLN A 17 -20.08 3.10 -28.62
C GLN A 17 -19.50 1.70 -28.84
N LEU A 18 -20.31 0.72 -29.24
CA LEU A 18 -19.78 -0.58 -29.71
C LEU A 18 -20.46 -0.95 -31.04
N THR A 19 -20.04 -0.31 -32.11
CA THR A 19 -20.22 -0.84 -33.47
C THR A 19 -18.96 -0.58 -34.28
N GLY A 20 -18.07 -1.59 -34.36
CA GLY A 20 -16.93 -1.55 -35.28
C GLY A 20 -15.88 -2.62 -34.98
N CYS A 21 -15.89 -3.71 -35.74
CA CYS A 21 -14.89 -4.76 -35.91
C CYS A 21 -14.77 -5.83 -34.82
N GLY A 22 -15.17 -7.03 -35.17
CA GLY A 22 -15.23 -8.22 -34.33
C GLY A 22 -13.88 -8.81 -33.93
N GLY A 23 -13.40 -8.36 -32.80
CA GLY A 23 -12.51 -9.05 -31.88
C GLY A 23 -12.96 -8.66 -30.49
N THR A 24 -13.26 -9.60 -29.62
CA THR A 24 -13.56 -9.30 -28.20
C THR A 24 -12.31 -8.64 -27.62
N GLN A 25 -12.40 -7.34 -27.30
CA GLN A 25 -11.30 -6.62 -26.64
C GLN A 25 -11.04 -7.32 -25.29
N LYS A 26 -9.78 -7.70 -25.05
CA LYS A 26 -9.33 -8.32 -23.79
C LYS A 26 -9.65 -7.38 -22.62
N LYS A 27 -10.27 -7.88 -21.55
CA LYS A 27 -10.50 -7.09 -20.34
C LYS A 27 -9.17 -6.70 -19.70
N LEU A 28 -9.13 -5.56 -19.02
CA LEU A 28 -7.93 -5.11 -18.31
C LEU A 28 -7.61 -6.02 -17.11
N THR A 29 -8.63 -6.57 -16.47
CA THR A 29 -8.49 -7.58 -15.42
C THR A 29 -7.75 -8.84 -15.86
N GLU A 30 -7.76 -9.19 -17.16
CA GLU A 30 -7.03 -10.33 -17.73
C GLU A 30 -5.50 -10.11 -17.79
N TYR A 31 -5.02 -8.86 -17.65
CA TYR A 31 -3.58 -8.57 -17.52
C TYR A 31 -3.08 -8.72 -16.09
N VAL A 32 -3.97 -8.67 -15.10
CA VAL A 32 -3.58 -8.70 -13.69
C VAL A 32 -3.14 -10.10 -13.28
N ASN A 33 -1.95 -10.19 -12.70
CA ASN A 33 -1.46 -11.38 -12.02
C ASN A 33 -1.43 -11.13 -10.50
N PRO A 34 -2.42 -11.60 -9.72
CA PRO A 34 -2.44 -11.40 -8.27
C PRO A 34 -1.29 -12.08 -7.51
N PHE A 35 -0.59 -13.04 -8.12
CA PHE A 35 0.59 -13.69 -7.53
C PHE A 35 1.86 -12.84 -7.66
N LEU A 36 1.88 -11.81 -8.49
CA LEU A 36 3.04 -10.92 -8.60
C LEU A 36 3.35 -10.29 -7.24
N GLY A 37 4.60 -10.37 -6.79
CA GLY A 37 5.02 -9.88 -5.48
C GLY A 37 4.81 -10.88 -4.32
N THR A 38 4.30 -12.09 -4.56
CA THR A 38 4.10 -13.10 -3.50
C THR A 38 5.31 -13.99 -3.25
N ALA A 39 6.28 -14.03 -4.18
CA ALA A 39 7.54 -14.76 -4.00
C ALA A 39 8.56 -13.91 -3.22
N THR A 40 9.56 -14.59 -2.65
CA THR A 40 10.66 -13.96 -1.91
C THR A 40 11.94 -13.97 -2.72
N LEU A 41 12.87 -13.07 -2.39
CA LEU A 41 14.21 -13.07 -2.93
C LEU A 41 15.14 -13.91 -2.05
N TRP A 42 15.89 -14.81 -2.65
CA TRP A 42 16.80 -15.71 -1.96
C TRP A 42 18.24 -15.59 -2.45
N GLU A 43 18.42 -15.31 -3.73
CA GLU A 43 19.70 -15.32 -4.41
C GLU A 43 20.52 -14.10 -4.04
N PRO A 44 21.83 -14.26 -3.72
CA PRO A 44 22.68 -13.13 -3.35
C PRO A 44 22.78 -12.05 -4.42
N GLU A 45 22.65 -12.41 -5.69
CA GLU A 45 22.67 -11.50 -6.83
C GLU A 45 21.46 -10.53 -6.78
N ASP A 46 20.29 -11.02 -6.39
CA ASP A 46 19.06 -10.23 -6.26
C ASP A 46 19.06 -9.40 -4.97
N LEU A 47 19.61 -9.97 -3.89
CA LEU A 47 19.67 -9.31 -2.58
C LEU A 47 20.77 -8.24 -2.49
N GLY A 48 21.90 -8.43 -3.19
CA GLY A 48 23.11 -7.64 -3.05
C GLY A 48 24.07 -8.12 -1.95
N TYR A 49 23.73 -9.22 -1.23
CA TYR A 49 24.55 -9.80 -0.17
C TYR A 49 24.21 -11.28 0.08
N THR A 50 25.16 -12.01 0.68
CA THR A 50 24.91 -13.38 1.14
C THR A 50 24.40 -13.37 2.57
N ARG A 51 23.23 -13.93 2.81
CA ARG A 51 22.63 -13.99 4.15
C ARG A 51 23.37 -14.93 5.07
N LYS A 52 23.60 -14.49 6.29
CA LYS A 52 24.18 -15.29 7.37
C LYS A 52 23.14 -16.15 8.09
N ILE A 53 21.89 -15.70 8.10
CA ILE A 53 20.78 -16.39 8.77
C ILE A 53 19.82 -16.92 7.69
N LYS A 54 19.51 -18.22 7.74
CA LYS A 54 18.47 -18.82 6.87
C LYS A 54 17.07 -18.47 7.38
N SER A 55 16.74 -17.21 7.43
CA SER A 55 15.37 -16.75 7.61
C SER A 55 14.82 -16.30 6.27
N ARG A 56 13.49 -16.30 6.10
CA ARG A 56 12.89 -15.76 4.88
C ARG A 56 13.33 -14.32 4.67
N THR A 57 13.68 -13.97 3.46
CA THR A 57 13.80 -12.58 3.04
C THR A 57 12.41 -12.00 2.87
N TRP A 58 12.33 -10.72 3.01
CA TRP A 58 11.16 -9.98 2.66
C TRP A 58 10.96 -10.10 1.13
N GLY A 59 9.79 -10.59 0.71
CA GLY A 59 9.28 -10.37 -0.63
C GLY A 59 8.48 -9.07 -0.65
N ALA A 60 7.67 -8.86 -1.69
CA ALA A 60 6.78 -7.69 -1.73
C ALA A 60 5.64 -7.75 -0.68
N GLU A 61 5.47 -8.87 0.00
CA GLU A 61 4.44 -9.10 1.02
C GLU A 61 3.01 -8.88 0.51
N THR A 62 2.74 -9.24 -0.72
CA THR A 62 1.40 -9.23 -1.29
C THR A 62 0.72 -10.58 -1.11
N TYR A 63 -0.56 -10.65 -1.45
CA TYR A 63 -1.37 -11.87 -1.35
C TYR A 63 -2.25 -12.03 -2.60
N PRO A 64 -2.55 -13.29 -3.03
CA PRO A 64 -3.28 -13.54 -4.27
C PRO A 64 -4.79 -13.58 -4.08
N GLY A 65 -5.30 -13.35 -2.88
CA GLY A 65 -6.69 -13.58 -2.50
C GLY A 65 -7.71 -12.66 -3.16
N ALA A 66 -8.97 -13.07 -3.04
CA ALA A 66 -10.12 -12.34 -3.52
C ALA A 66 -10.40 -11.10 -2.65
N THR A 67 -10.38 -9.93 -3.25
CA THR A 67 -10.72 -8.65 -2.60
C THR A 67 -11.24 -7.65 -3.62
N LEU A 68 -11.99 -6.64 -3.17
CA LEU A 68 -12.31 -5.46 -3.95
C LEU A 68 -11.35 -4.30 -3.63
N PRO A 69 -11.32 -3.23 -4.43
CA PRO A 69 -10.54 -2.03 -4.11
C PRO A 69 -10.88 -1.50 -2.72
N ASN A 70 -9.86 -1.27 -1.89
CA ASN A 70 -9.96 -0.69 -0.54
C ASN A 70 -10.98 -1.38 0.40
N ALA A 71 -11.27 -2.68 0.18
CA ALA A 71 -12.31 -3.40 0.89
C ALA A 71 -11.96 -3.67 2.37
N MET A 72 -12.98 -3.83 3.21
CA MET A 72 -12.87 -4.35 4.57
C MET A 72 -12.44 -5.83 4.53
N VAL A 73 -13.04 -6.62 3.65
CA VAL A 73 -12.74 -8.04 3.49
C VAL A 73 -11.68 -8.24 2.41
N GLN A 74 -10.56 -8.83 2.83
CA GLN A 74 -9.45 -9.27 1.99
C GLN A 74 -9.30 -10.77 2.22
N LEU A 75 -10.03 -11.54 1.42
CA LEU A 75 -10.14 -12.99 1.55
C LEU A 75 -8.96 -13.68 0.87
N SER A 76 -8.06 -14.28 1.66
CA SER A 76 -6.82 -14.84 1.15
C SER A 76 -6.42 -16.15 1.82
N PRO A 77 -5.75 -17.07 1.10
CA PRO A 77 -5.13 -18.24 1.72
C PRO A 77 -4.06 -17.82 2.74
N VAL A 78 -3.95 -18.61 3.80
CA VAL A 78 -2.92 -18.47 4.83
C VAL A 78 -1.97 -19.64 4.73
N THR A 79 -0.75 -19.39 4.29
CA THR A 79 0.33 -20.39 4.22
C THR A 79 1.27 -20.30 5.41
N GLN A 80 1.30 -19.13 6.08
CA GLN A 80 2.08 -18.92 7.29
C GLN A 80 1.45 -17.86 8.19
N PHE A 81 1.32 -18.18 9.48
CA PHE A 81 1.01 -17.19 10.52
C PHE A 81 2.27 -16.51 11.05
N ARG A 82 2.12 -15.36 11.69
CA ARG A 82 3.21 -14.52 12.23
C ARG A 82 4.24 -14.15 11.17
N SER A 83 3.72 -13.82 10.00
CA SER A 83 4.51 -13.35 8.85
C SER A 83 3.94 -12.05 8.32
N GLY A 84 4.75 -11.26 7.62
CA GLY A 84 4.30 -10.03 7.00
C GLY A 84 3.25 -10.27 5.91
N ALA A 85 3.42 -11.32 5.11
CA ALA A 85 2.59 -11.62 3.94
C ALA A 85 1.35 -12.48 4.23
N GLY A 86 1.41 -13.40 5.19
CA GLY A 86 0.38 -14.43 5.40
C GLY A 86 0.33 -15.51 4.31
N TYR A 87 0.76 -15.20 3.13
CA TYR A 87 0.96 -16.08 1.97
C TYR A 87 2.35 -15.86 1.37
N GLN A 88 3.01 -16.95 1.01
CA GLN A 88 4.23 -16.91 0.21
C GLN A 88 4.19 -18.00 -0.85
N TYR A 89 4.63 -17.66 -2.05
CA TYR A 89 4.55 -18.56 -3.22
C TYR A 89 5.33 -19.87 -3.04
N GLU A 90 6.43 -19.85 -2.29
CA GLU A 90 7.25 -21.04 -2.04
C GLU A 90 6.67 -22.01 -1.01
N ASP A 91 5.56 -21.65 -0.36
CA ASP A 91 4.90 -22.50 0.61
C ASP A 91 4.11 -23.63 -0.04
N THR A 92 4.01 -24.74 0.66
CA THR A 92 3.37 -25.97 0.16
C THR A 92 2.14 -26.39 0.95
N VAL A 93 1.75 -25.59 1.98
CA VAL A 93 0.58 -25.89 2.83
C VAL A 93 -0.29 -24.67 3.05
N ILE A 94 -1.60 -24.91 3.14
CA ILE A 94 -2.60 -23.91 3.49
C ILE A 94 -3.25 -24.30 4.82
N TYR A 95 -3.28 -23.35 5.77
CA TYR A 95 -3.95 -23.47 7.07
C TYR A 95 -5.42 -23.03 7.04
N GLY A 96 -5.84 -22.27 6.07
CA GLY A 96 -7.18 -21.78 5.91
C GLY A 96 -7.25 -20.52 5.04
N PHE A 97 -8.42 -19.93 4.97
CA PHE A 97 -8.69 -18.69 4.24
C PHE A 97 -9.09 -17.61 5.23
N SER A 98 -8.26 -16.59 5.42
CA SER A 98 -8.50 -15.46 6.31
C SER A 98 -9.24 -14.33 5.60
N HIS A 99 -9.83 -13.43 6.36
CA HIS A 99 -10.70 -12.38 5.83
C HIS A 99 -10.10 -10.97 5.89
N THR A 100 -8.86 -10.84 6.38
CA THR A 100 -8.17 -9.55 6.52
C THR A 100 -6.69 -9.67 6.17
N ALA A 101 -6.40 -9.86 4.89
CA ALA A 101 -5.04 -9.95 4.37
C ALA A 101 -4.56 -8.58 3.86
N LYS A 102 -3.84 -7.83 4.68
CA LYS A 102 -3.39 -6.47 4.36
C LYS A 102 -2.29 -6.43 3.28
N GLY A 103 -1.39 -7.42 3.26
CA GLY A 103 -0.20 -7.42 2.39
C GLY A 103 1.03 -6.75 3.03
N HIS A 104 0.96 -6.35 4.26
CA HIS A 104 2.06 -5.86 5.10
C HIS A 104 1.63 -5.98 6.54
N TRP A 105 2.23 -6.91 7.30
CA TRP A 105 1.77 -7.27 8.63
C TRP A 105 0.28 -7.61 8.67
N ASN A 106 -0.08 -8.64 7.92
CA ASN A 106 -1.45 -9.12 7.78
C ASN A 106 -2.11 -9.41 9.11
N LEU A 107 -3.41 -9.17 9.19
CA LEU A 107 -4.20 -9.41 10.40
C LEU A 107 -4.62 -10.88 10.50
N LEU A 108 -5.00 -11.52 9.38
CA LEU A 108 -5.37 -12.94 9.22
C LEU A 108 -6.50 -13.37 10.16
N HIS A 109 -7.57 -12.58 10.26
CA HIS A 109 -8.70 -12.88 11.12
C HIS A 109 -9.57 -14.03 10.58
N VAL A 110 -10.09 -14.81 11.54
CA VAL A 110 -11.13 -15.85 11.37
C VAL A 110 -10.81 -16.83 10.22
N PRO A 111 -9.65 -17.50 10.21
CA PRO A 111 -9.32 -18.46 9.14
C PRO A 111 -10.31 -19.61 9.08
N MET A 112 -10.83 -19.92 7.89
CA MET A 112 -11.76 -21.01 7.63
C MET A 112 -11.14 -22.02 6.65
N LEU A 113 -11.33 -23.33 6.92
CA LEU A 113 -10.81 -24.40 6.07
C LEU A 113 -11.85 -25.50 5.90
N PRO A 114 -12.20 -25.94 4.65
CA PRO A 114 -13.03 -27.11 4.46
C PRO A 114 -12.25 -28.38 4.84
N VAL A 115 -12.86 -29.26 5.62
CA VAL A 115 -12.20 -30.45 6.13
C VAL A 115 -13.12 -31.67 6.07
N VAL A 116 -12.51 -32.87 6.10
CA VAL A 116 -13.19 -34.18 6.10
C VAL A 116 -12.64 -35.04 7.24
N GLY A 117 -13.51 -35.76 7.91
CA GLY A 117 -13.12 -36.76 8.90
C GLY A 117 -12.68 -36.19 10.24
N THR A 118 -11.80 -36.93 10.93
CA THR A 118 -11.29 -36.56 12.25
C THR A 118 -10.19 -35.51 12.13
N ILE A 119 -10.26 -34.48 12.95
CA ILE A 119 -9.34 -33.32 12.94
C ILE A 119 -8.40 -33.41 14.12
N ALA A 120 -7.10 -33.23 13.83
CA ALA A 120 -6.07 -33.01 14.83
C ALA A 120 -5.77 -31.51 14.90
N PRO A 121 -6.06 -30.80 16.02
CA PRO A 121 -6.01 -29.33 16.07
C PRO A 121 -4.63 -28.74 15.80
N GLY A 122 -3.56 -29.46 16.13
CA GLY A 122 -2.19 -29.04 15.84
C GLY A 122 -1.69 -29.41 14.44
N ASN A 123 -2.47 -30.18 13.66
CA ASN A 123 -2.08 -30.65 12.31
C ASN A 123 -3.30 -30.80 11.42
N TYR A 124 -3.90 -29.69 11.01
CA TYR A 124 -5.09 -29.69 10.13
C TYR A 124 -4.82 -29.08 8.74
N CYS A 125 -3.66 -28.48 8.50
CA CYS A 125 -3.35 -27.87 7.21
C CYS A 125 -3.42 -28.88 6.04
N SER A 126 -3.61 -28.37 4.84
CA SER A 126 -3.61 -29.17 3.62
C SER A 126 -2.45 -28.79 2.73
N GLY A 127 -1.79 -29.78 2.12
CA GLY A 127 -0.94 -29.57 0.96
C GLY A 127 -1.70 -29.00 -0.22
N PHE A 128 -1.01 -28.30 -1.10
CA PHE A 128 -1.52 -27.80 -2.38
C PHE A 128 -0.41 -27.71 -3.42
N SER A 129 -0.79 -27.54 -4.70
CA SER A 129 0.13 -27.33 -5.81
C SER A 129 -0.32 -26.12 -6.63
N HIS A 130 0.64 -25.28 -7.07
CA HIS A 130 0.37 -24.13 -7.95
C HIS A 130 -0.20 -24.55 -9.31
N GLU A 131 0.00 -25.79 -9.77
CA GLU A 131 -0.68 -26.31 -10.97
C GLU A 131 -2.21 -26.36 -10.82
N LYS A 132 -2.72 -26.35 -9.58
CA LYS A 132 -4.14 -26.41 -9.24
C LYS A 132 -4.57 -25.18 -8.41
N GLU A 133 -3.83 -24.11 -8.55
CA GLU A 133 -4.10 -22.82 -7.94
C GLU A 133 -4.29 -21.77 -9.03
N SER A 134 -5.26 -20.89 -8.85
CA SER A 134 -5.46 -19.75 -9.76
C SER A 134 -6.06 -18.56 -9.04
N ALA A 135 -5.72 -17.36 -9.51
CA ALA A 135 -6.27 -16.12 -9.01
C ALA A 135 -6.46 -15.10 -10.14
N HIS A 136 -7.49 -14.30 -10.03
CA HIS A 136 -7.68 -13.08 -10.81
C HIS A 136 -8.42 -12.03 -9.93
N PRO A 137 -8.52 -10.76 -10.34
CA PRO A 137 -9.16 -9.75 -9.51
C PRO A 137 -10.54 -10.17 -8.99
N GLY A 138 -10.70 -10.18 -7.66
CA GLY A 138 -11.93 -10.57 -6.99
C GLY A 138 -12.22 -12.07 -6.90
N TYR A 139 -11.30 -12.94 -7.33
CA TYR A 139 -11.47 -14.39 -7.29
C TYR A 139 -10.17 -15.11 -6.97
N TYR A 140 -10.29 -16.23 -6.22
CA TYR A 140 -9.19 -17.15 -5.93
C TYR A 140 -9.69 -18.59 -5.92
N GLN A 141 -8.88 -19.52 -6.38
CA GLN A 141 -9.18 -20.96 -6.37
C GLN A 141 -7.93 -21.77 -6.05
N VAL A 142 -8.11 -22.87 -5.28
CA VAL A 142 -7.05 -23.86 -5.01
C VAL A 142 -7.63 -25.24 -4.72
N TYR A 143 -6.90 -26.28 -5.09
CA TYR A 143 -7.22 -27.67 -4.71
C TYR A 143 -6.46 -28.07 -3.44
N LEU A 144 -7.18 -28.41 -2.39
CA LEU A 144 -6.67 -28.87 -1.10
C LEU A 144 -6.46 -30.38 -1.13
N GLU A 145 -5.23 -30.83 -1.23
CA GLU A 145 -4.86 -32.24 -1.51
C GLU A 145 -5.28 -33.21 -0.41
N ARG A 146 -5.05 -32.82 0.87
CA ARG A 146 -5.37 -33.66 2.04
C ARG A 146 -6.86 -33.99 2.12
N TYR A 147 -7.69 -33.02 1.85
CA TYR A 147 -9.15 -33.15 1.97
C TYR A 147 -9.83 -33.43 0.63
N LYS A 148 -9.10 -33.38 -0.46
CA LYS A 148 -9.62 -33.54 -1.84
C LYS A 148 -10.75 -32.57 -2.15
N VAL A 149 -10.58 -31.30 -1.72
CA VAL A 149 -11.57 -30.24 -1.86
C VAL A 149 -11.04 -29.17 -2.83
N ASN A 150 -11.87 -28.79 -3.81
CA ASN A 150 -11.65 -27.59 -4.59
C ASN A 150 -12.28 -26.42 -3.84
N ALA A 151 -11.48 -25.44 -3.45
CA ALA A 151 -11.91 -24.23 -2.77
C ALA A 151 -11.94 -23.06 -3.74
N GLU A 152 -13.07 -22.38 -3.88
CA GLU A 152 -13.27 -21.19 -4.68
C GLU A 152 -13.71 -20.06 -3.75
N LEU A 153 -13.14 -18.87 -3.92
CA LEU A 153 -13.37 -17.70 -3.07
C LEU A 153 -13.69 -16.47 -3.90
N THR A 154 -14.65 -15.69 -3.44
CA THR A 154 -14.92 -14.33 -3.95
C THR A 154 -15.42 -13.43 -2.82
N SER A 155 -15.48 -12.12 -3.01
CA SER A 155 -15.85 -11.19 -1.95
C SER A 155 -16.61 -9.97 -2.46
N THR A 156 -17.27 -9.29 -1.54
CA THR A 156 -17.74 -7.92 -1.69
C THR A 156 -16.92 -7.00 -0.78
N LEU A 157 -17.30 -5.75 -0.59
CA LEU A 157 -16.57 -4.83 0.29
C LEU A 157 -16.48 -5.32 1.74
N ARG A 158 -17.55 -5.98 2.25
CA ARG A 158 -17.68 -6.38 3.67
C ARG A 158 -18.00 -7.86 3.87
N CYS A 159 -18.10 -8.64 2.80
CA CYS A 159 -18.52 -10.03 2.89
C CYS A 159 -17.59 -10.96 2.09
N ALA A 160 -17.45 -12.18 2.59
CA ALA A 160 -16.72 -13.27 1.95
C ALA A 160 -17.69 -14.36 1.47
N TYR A 161 -17.45 -14.91 0.30
CA TYR A 161 -18.16 -16.05 -0.23
C TYR A 161 -17.18 -17.19 -0.51
N HIS A 162 -17.34 -18.29 0.23
CA HIS A 162 -16.57 -19.51 0.03
C HIS A 162 -17.47 -20.56 -0.61
N LYS A 163 -16.93 -21.25 -1.61
CA LYS A 163 -17.55 -22.39 -2.27
C LYS A 163 -16.57 -23.55 -2.29
N TYR A 164 -16.96 -24.65 -1.65
CA TYR A 164 -16.11 -25.81 -1.44
C TYR A 164 -16.71 -27.04 -2.09
N THR A 165 -16.07 -27.58 -3.13
CA THR A 165 -16.50 -28.79 -3.83
C THR A 165 -15.73 -29.98 -3.29
N PHE A 166 -16.43 -30.86 -2.60
CA PHE A 166 -15.90 -32.07 -1.96
C PHE A 166 -16.00 -33.29 -2.88
N GLY A 167 -15.25 -34.36 -2.56
CA GLY A 167 -15.41 -35.67 -3.17
C GLY A 167 -16.81 -36.27 -2.90
N LYS A 168 -17.26 -37.12 -3.82
CA LYS A 168 -18.57 -37.79 -3.69
C LYS A 168 -18.58 -38.70 -2.47
N GLY A 169 -19.58 -38.51 -1.59
CA GLY A 169 -19.78 -39.33 -0.40
C GLY A 169 -19.04 -38.88 0.84
N ASP A 170 -18.26 -37.80 0.75
CA ASP A 170 -17.57 -37.21 1.91
C ASP A 170 -18.53 -36.46 2.81
N ASP A 171 -18.36 -36.63 4.14
CA ASP A 171 -19.06 -35.82 5.15
C ASP A 171 -18.35 -34.44 5.20
N LYS A 172 -19.05 -33.42 4.74
CA LYS A 172 -18.53 -32.05 4.72
C LYS A 172 -18.43 -31.47 6.12
N SER A 173 -17.35 -30.79 6.40
CA SER A 173 -17.16 -30.03 7.63
C SER A 173 -16.41 -28.74 7.33
N LEU A 174 -16.56 -27.75 8.22
CA LEU A 174 -15.85 -26.49 8.15
C LEU A 174 -15.08 -26.29 9.46
N LEU A 175 -13.76 -26.20 9.37
CA LEU A 175 -12.91 -25.79 10.47
C LEU A 175 -12.82 -24.27 10.49
N VAL A 176 -12.99 -23.68 11.67
CA VAL A 176 -12.73 -22.26 11.93
C VAL A 176 -11.65 -22.17 13.00
N ASP A 177 -10.45 -21.69 12.62
CA ASP A 177 -9.36 -21.51 13.58
C ASP A 177 -9.54 -20.18 14.33
N ILE A 178 -10.55 -20.16 15.19
CA ILE A 178 -11.02 -18.95 15.88
C ILE A 178 -10.01 -18.41 16.89
N ARG A 179 -9.04 -19.22 17.30
CA ARG A 179 -8.01 -18.83 18.29
C ARG A 179 -6.71 -18.38 17.64
N ARG A 180 -6.64 -18.34 16.32
CA ARG A 180 -5.40 -18.02 15.61
C ARG A 180 -5.60 -16.89 14.62
N SER A 181 -4.70 -15.92 14.67
CA SER A 181 -4.53 -14.84 13.70
C SER A 181 -3.04 -14.55 13.56
N ASN A 182 -2.67 -13.50 12.84
CA ASN A 182 -1.27 -13.08 12.76
C ASN A 182 -0.75 -12.54 14.10
N ASN A 183 -1.63 -11.97 14.91
CA ASN A 183 -1.37 -11.51 16.27
C ASN A 183 -2.02 -12.44 17.32
N ASP A 184 -1.72 -12.23 18.60
CA ASP A 184 -2.31 -13.01 19.67
C ASP A 184 -3.80 -12.73 19.79
N VAL A 185 -4.62 -13.78 19.78
CA VAL A 185 -6.06 -13.69 20.00
C VAL A 185 -6.33 -13.70 21.50
N ARG A 186 -6.86 -12.60 22.02
CA ARG A 186 -7.15 -12.37 23.45
C ARG A 186 -8.49 -12.91 23.87
N ASP A 187 -9.49 -12.78 22.99
CA ASP A 187 -10.88 -13.20 23.26
C ASP A 187 -11.55 -13.63 21.95
N TRP A 188 -12.49 -14.55 22.03
CA TRP A 188 -13.18 -15.07 20.88
C TRP A 188 -14.50 -15.76 21.27
N LYS A 189 -15.41 -15.86 20.32
CA LYS A 189 -16.65 -16.63 20.44
C LYS A 189 -17.04 -17.19 19.09
N ILE A 190 -17.59 -18.41 19.09
CA ILE A 190 -18.29 -18.99 17.94
C ILE A 190 -19.47 -19.80 18.44
N GLU A 191 -20.65 -19.64 17.82
CA GLU A 191 -21.87 -20.34 18.20
C GLU A 191 -22.78 -20.57 17.00
N LYS A 192 -23.55 -21.65 17.05
CA LYS A 192 -24.67 -21.90 16.15
C LYS A 192 -25.86 -21.04 16.59
N VAL A 193 -26.48 -20.32 15.65
CA VAL A 193 -27.68 -19.50 15.88
C VAL A 193 -28.93 -20.27 15.48
N ASP A 194 -28.92 -20.85 14.28
CA ASP A 194 -29.98 -21.69 13.73
C ASP A 194 -29.40 -22.83 12.87
N ASP A 195 -30.23 -23.56 12.16
CA ASP A 195 -29.79 -24.72 11.36
C ASP A 195 -28.78 -24.35 10.25
N ASN A 196 -28.80 -23.12 9.77
CA ASN A 196 -27.93 -22.67 8.66
C ASN A 196 -27.07 -21.45 9.00
N THR A 197 -27.04 -21.06 10.27
CA THR A 197 -26.37 -19.80 10.68
C THR A 197 -25.43 -20.05 11.87
N PHE A 198 -24.22 -19.52 11.74
CA PHE A 198 -23.28 -19.41 12.85
C PHE A 198 -22.71 -18.01 12.91
N THR A 199 -22.28 -17.61 14.10
CA THR A 199 -21.80 -16.28 14.37
C THR A 199 -20.69 -16.29 15.41
N GLY A 200 -19.99 -15.18 15.55
CA GLY A 200 -18.98 -15.03 16.56
C GLY A 200 -18.13 -13.78 16.39
N TYR A 201 -17.04 -13.76 17.11
CA TYR A 201 -16.02 -12.72 17.01
C TYR A 201 -14.63 -13.26 17.35
N GLN A 202 -13.63 -12.53 16.91
CA GLN A 202 -12.22 -12.74 17.23
C GLN A 202 -11.59 -11.41 17.62
N ASP A 203 -10.95 -11.33 18.78
CA ASP A 203 -10.21 -10.16 19.26
C ASP A 203 -8.70 -10.44 19.19
N GLY A 204 -8.09 -10.05 18.08
CA GLY A 204 -6.66 -10.10 17.85
C GLY A 204 -6.09 -8.68 17.77
N ASP A 205 -5.83 -8.21 16.57
CA ASP A 205 -5.51 -6.81 16.29
C ASP A 205 -6.78 -6.05 15.90
N GLY A 206 -7.56 -5.70 16.93
CA GLY A 206 -8.93 -5.25 16.82
C GLY A 206 -9.95 -6.39 16.88
N LYS A 207 -11.15 -6.07 17.36
CA LYS A 207 -12.23 -7.03 17.49
C LYS A 207 -13.07 -7.05 16.22
N ILE A 208 -13.06 -8.18 15.53
CA ILE A 208 -13.88 -8.42 14.34
C ILE A 208 -15.02 -9.37 14.64
N TYR A 209 -16.22 -9.03 14.22
CA TYR A 209 -17.43 -9.81 14.33
C TYR A 209 -17.79 -10.42 12.99
N PHE A 210 -18.40 -11.58 12.98
CA PHE A 210 -18.90 -12.21 11.78
C PHE A 210 -20.29 -12.82 11.99
N TYR A 211 -21.07 -12.83 10.91
CA TYR A 211 -22.35 -13.52 10.79
C TYR A 211 -22.35 -14.30 9.49
N ALA A 212 -22.46 -15.63 9.56
CA ALA A 212 -22.28 -16.50 8.41
C ALA A 212 -23.46 -17.44 8.20
N LYS A 213 -23.82 -17.63 6.92
CA LYS A 213 -24.85 -18.60 6.49
C LYS A 213 -24.27 -19.69 5.61
N THR A 214 -24.79 -20.90 5.78
CA THR A 214 -24.43 -22.09 5.01
C THR A 214 -25.65 -22.67 4.31
N ASN A 215 -25.43 -23.33 3.18
CA ASN A 215 -26.50 -24.06 2.46
C ASN A 215 -26.79 -25.42 3.07
N TYR A 216 -25.87 -25.99 3.85
CA TYR A 216 -26.11 -27.24 4.63
C TYR A 216 -26.49 -26.93 6.06
N LYS A 217 -27.30 -27.83 6.67
CA LYS A 217 -27.68 -27.71 8.07
C LYS A 217 -26.52 -28.04 9.00
N ILE A 218 -26.23 -27.13 9.91
CA ILE A 218 -25.24 -27.30 10.97
C ILE A 218 -25.80 -28.24 12.02
N GLY A 219 -25.21 -29.41 12.20
CA GLY A 219 -25.53 -30.33 13.26
C GLY A 219 -25.06 -29.80 14.61
N GLN A 220 -23.75 -29.52 14.70
CA GLN A 220 -23.11 -28.96 15.90
C GLN A 220 -21.86 -28.14 15.55
N VAL A 221 -21.49 -27.29 16.47
CA VAL A 221 -20.15 -26.66 16.54
C VAL A 221 -19.35 -27.40 17.59
N GLU A 222 -18.37 -28.17 17.16
CA GLU A 222 -17.52 -29.00 18.01
C GLU A 222 -16.20 -28.24 18.28
N MET A 223 -15.84 -28.05 19.56
CA MET A 223 -14.54 -27.56 19.95
C MET A 223 -13.57 -28.73 20.06
N VAL A 224 -12.63 -28.83 19.14
CA VAL A 224 -11.59 -29.87 19.09
C VAL A 224 -10.30 -29.29 19.65
N LYS A 225 -9.74 -29.92 20.68
CA LYS A 225 -8.54 -29.39 21.36
C LYS A 225 -7.53 -30.48 21.70
N ASP A 226 -6.27 -30.09 21.75
CA ASP A 226 -5.16 -30.81 22.38
C ASP A 226 -4.53 -29.92 23.47
N ASP A 227 -3.33 -30.28 23.94
CA ASP A 227 -2.65 -29.53 25.01
C ASP A 227 -2.27 -28.08 24.62
N LYS A 228 -2.19 -27.79 23.33
CA LYS A 228 -1.64 -26.51 22.81
C LYS A 228 -2.59 -25.78 21.84
N HIS A 229 -3.48 -26.51 21.17
CA HIS A 229 -4.30 -25.98 20.10
C HIS A 229 -5.77 -26.28 20.34
N GLU A 230 -6.63 -25.36 19.88
CA GLU A 230 -8.07 -25.50 19.94
C GLU A 230 -8.68 -24.85 18.70
N VAL A 231 -9.53 -25.59 18.00
CA VAL A 231 -10.23 -25.16 16.79
C VAL A 231 -11.71 -25.48 16.87
N ALA A 232 -12.54 -24.67 16.22
CA ALA A 232 -13.97 -24.99 16.06
C ALA A 232 -14.20 -25.77 14.77
N VAL A 233 -15.01 -26.83 14.82
CA VAL A 233 -15.39 -27.60 13.64
C VAL A 233 -16.91 -27.66 13.56
N LEU A 234 -17.47 -27.09 12.49
CA LEU A 234 -18.89 -27.21 12.16
C LEU A 234 -19.09 -28.53 11.43
N ARG A 235 -19.94 -29.41 12.01
CA ARG A 235 -20.38 -30.68 11.43
C ARG A 235 -21.74 -30.49 10.78
N PHE A 236 -21.86 -30.81 9.49
CA PHE A 236 -23.11 -30.65 8.73
C PHE A 236 -23.91 -31.95 8.70
N ILE A 237 -25.25 -31.85 8.74
CA ILE A 237 -26.18 -32.97 8.66
C ILE A 237 -26.45 -33.24 7.17
N ASP A 238 -26.55 -34.53 6.81
CA ASP A 238 -26.89 -34.99 5.45
C ASP A 238 -26.02 -34.37 4.35
N SER A 239 -24.73 -34.19 4.64
CA SER A 239 -23.81 -33.43 3.81
C SER A 239 -23.07 -34.24 2.72
N LYS A 240 -23.38 -35.54 2.55
CA LYS A 240 -22.72 -36.46 1.57
C LYS A 240 -23.12 -36.27 0.11
N GLY A 241 -23.99 -35.32 -0.19
CA GLY A 241 -24.42 -34.96 -1.54
C GLY A 241 -23.26 -34.37 -2.40
N VAL A 242 -23.53 -34.23 -3.69
CA VAL A 242 -22.57 -33.68 -4.65
C VAL A 242 -22.52 -32.15 -4.64
N GLU A 243 -23.52 -31.51 -4.09
CA GLU A 243 -23.59 -30.05 -4.02
C GLU A 243 -22.42 -29.48 -3.22
N PRO A 244 -21.79 -28.39 -3.65
CA PRO A 244 -20.73 -27.76 -2.89
C PRO A 244 -21.23 -27.21 -1.55
N LEU A 245 -20.38 -27.16 -0.56
CA LEU A 245 -20.62 -26.38 0.65
C LEU A 245 -20.39 -24.90 0.32
N GLU A 246 -21.41 -24.09 0.51
CA GLU A 246 -21.34 -22.64 0.34
C GLU A 246 -21.43 -21.97 1.71
N VAL A 247 -20.53 -20.99 1.94
CA VAL A 247 -20.50 -20.17 3.15
C VAL A 247 -20.47 -18.71 2.74
N LYS A 248 -21.50 -17.96 3.13
CA LYS A 248 -21.59 -16.50 2.98
C LYS A 248 -21.39 -15.86 4.33
N ALA A 249 -20.32 -15.09 4.51
CA ALA A 249 -19.98 -14.47 5.77
C ALA A 249 -19.89 -12.95 5.64
N GLY A 250 -20.69 -12.23 6.40
CA GLY A 250 -20.56 -10.78 6.60
C GLY A 250 -19.66 -10.50 7.79
N PHE A 251 -18.87 -9.45 7.69
CA PHE A 251 -17.93 -9.01 8.72
C PHE A 251 -18.20 -7.57 9.15
N SER A 252 -17.86 -7.24 10.39
CA SER A 252 -17.97 -5.91 10.97
C SER A 252 -16.94 -5.73 12.08
N PHE A 253 -16.46 -4.52 12.27
CA PHE A 253 -15.65 -4.13 13.44
C PHE A 253 -16.52 -3.48 14.55
N VAL A 254 -17.85 -3.49 14.39
CA VAL A 254 -18.83 -2.88 15.32
C VAL A 254 -19.57 -3.95 16.11
N SER A 255 -20.33 -4.83 15.42
CA SER A 255 -21.18 -5.83 16.07
C SER A 255 -21.56 -6.99 15.15
N ILE A 256 -22.13 -8.05 15.73
CA ILE A 256 -22.72 -9.19 14.98
C ILE A 256 -23.90 -8.71 14.14
N GLU A 257 -24.72 -7.81 14.67
CA GLU A 257 -25.90 -7.25 14.00
C GLU A 257 -25.47 -6.47 12.75
N ASN A 258 -24.38 -5.72 12.83
CA ASN A 258 -23.80 -5.01 11.69
C ASN A 258 -23.21 -5.98 10.66
N ALA A 259 -22.54 -7.05 11.10
CA ALA A 259 -22.06 -8.10 10.19
C ALA A 259 -23.23 -8.78 9.44
N GLN A 260 -24.36 -9.02 10.11
CA GLN A 260 -25.59 -9.50 9.48
C GLN A 260 -26.18 -8.51 8.48
N MET A 261 -26.18 -7.23 8.83
CA MET A 261 -26.68 -6.15 7.96
C MET A 261 -25.81 -6.04 6.70
N ASN A 262 -24.48 -6.09 6.83
CA ASN A 262 -23.55 -6.11 5.71
C ASN A 262 -23.83 -7.31 4.78
N LEU A 263 -23.97 -8.51 5.34
CA LEU A 263 -24.28 -9.72 4.56
C LEU A 263 -25.60 -9.60 3.79
N LYS A 264 -26.63 -9.08 4.46
CA LYS A 264 -27.95 -8.88 3.85
C LYS A 264 -27.93 -7.88 2.70
N ALA A 265 -27.19 -6.80 2.86
CA ALA A 265 -27.09 -5.74 1.87
C ALA A 265 -26.27 -6.15 0.64
N GLU A 266 -25.15 -6.84 0.85
CA GLU A 266 -24.16 -7.02 -0.22
C GLU A 266 -24.23 -8.38 -0.92
N MET A 267 -24.58 -9.49 -0.21
CA MET A 267 -24.31 -10.83 -0.74
C MET A 267 -25.44 -11.86 -0.54
N LEU A 268 -26.31 -11.72 0.46
CA LEU A 268 -27.19 -12.80 0.91
C LEU A 268 -27.98 -13.47 -0.23
N ASN A 269 -28.52 -12.68 -1.15
CA ASN A 269 -29.41 -13.14 -2.22
C ASN A 269 -28.68 -13.36 -3.57
N LYS A 270 -27.35 -13.31 -3.60
CA LYS A 270 -26.55 -13.49 -4.83
C LYS A 270 -25.95 -14.90 -4.88
N SER A 271 -25.83 -15.43 -6.09
CA SER A 271 -25.05 -16.65 -6.34
C SER A 271 -23.55 -16.34 -6.32
N PHE A 272 -22.71 -17.38 -6.17
CA PHE A 272 -21.26 -17.25 -6.25
C PHE A 272 -20.80 -16.58 -7.56
N ALA A 273 -21.37 -17.02 -8.69
CA ALA A 273 -21.03 -16.47 -9.99
C ALA A 273 -21.37 -14.99 -10.12
N GLN A 274 -22.51 -14.55 -9.59
CA GLN A 274 -22.89 -13.13 -9.60
C GLN A 274 -21.91 -12.27 -8.79
N VAL A 275 -21.51 -12.74 -7.59
CA VAL A 275 -20.55 -11.99 -6.76
C VAL A 275 -19.18 -11.93 -7.43
N ALA A 276 -18.71 -13.02 -8.03
CA ALA A 276 -17.44 -13.05 -8.75
C ALA A 276 -17.43 -12.13 -10.00
N GLU A 277 -18.53 -12.10 -10.75
CA GLU A 277 -18.70 -11.21 -11.90
C GLU A 277 -18.74 -9.74 -11.48
N GLU A 278 -19.46 -9.40 -10.39
CA GLU A 278 -19.49 -8.04 -9.83
C GLU A 278 -18.10 -7.61 -9.31
N ALA A 279 -17.33 -8.52 -8.73
CA ALA A 279 -15.99 -8.25 -8.25
C ALA A 279 -15.01 -7.98 -9.41
N ASP A 280 -15.05 -8.77 -10.48
CA ASP A 280 -14.27 -8.52 -11.70
C ASP A 280 -14.66 -7.18 -12.33
N ALA A 281 -15.95 -6.89 -12.43
CA ALA A 281 -16.44 -5.62 -12.97
C ALA A 281 -16.00 -4.40 -12.15
N ALA A 282 -15.93 -4.52 -10.82
CA ALA A 282 -15.46 -3.44 -9.96
C ALA A 282 -13.96 -3.14 -10.20
N TRP A 283 -13.15 -4.16 -10.39
CA TRP A 283 -11.74 -4.00 -10.76
C TRP A 283 -11.57 -3.47 -12.18
N GLU A 284 -12.33 -3.97 -13.16
CA GLU A 284 -12.31 -3.47 -14.54
C GLU A 284 -12.64 -1.97 -14.57
N ALA A 285 -13.65 -1.54 -13.80
CA ALA A 285 -14.04 -0.14 -13.70
C ALA A 285 -12.91 0.74 -13.09
N LEU A 286 -12.18 0.24 -12.10
CA LEU A 286 -11.04 0.97 -11.53
C LEU A 286 -9.87 1.02 -12.50
N LEU A 287 -9.47 -0.13 -13.06
CA LEU A 287 -8.33 -0.22 -13.97
C LEU A 287 -8.55 0.58 -15.27
N SER A 288 -9.80 0.67 -15.74
CA SER A 288 -10.15 1.45 -16.93
C SER A 288 -9.98 2.96 -16.79
N LYS A 289 -9.76 3.46 -15.56
CA LYS A 289 -9.44 4.87 -15.31
C LYS A 289 -8.09 5.29 -15.87
N ILE A 290 -7.15 4.35 -16.02
CA ILE A 290 -5.92 4.55 -16.79
C ILE A 290 -5.79 3.44 -17.82
N GLN A 291 -5.86 3.79 -19.09
CA GLN A 291 -5.72 2.86 -20.20
C GLN A 291 -4.41 3.13 -20.95
N VAL A 292 -3.70 2.06 -21.31
CA VAL A 292 -2.42 2.14 -22.01
C VAL A 292 -2.50 1.47 -23.37
N ALA A 293 -1.78 2.04 -24.36
CA ALA A 293 -1.66 1.48 -25.71
C ALA A 293 -0.19 1.48 -26.13
N GLY A 294 0.20 0.49 -26.93
CA GLY A 294 1.61 0.17 -27.20
C GLY A 294 2.20 -0.68 -26.09
N GLY A 295 3.52 -0.75 -26.03
CA GLY A 295 4.23 -1.59 -25.08
C GLY A 295 4.08 -3.09 -25.30
N THR A 296 4.80 -3.90 -24.55
CA THR A 296 4.78 -5.37 -24.58
C THR A 296 3.70 -5.94 -23.67
N GLU A 297 3.36 -7.23 -23.84
CA GLU A 297 2.45 -7.95 -22.94
C GLU A 297 2.99 -8.01 -21.50
N ARG A 298 4.32 -8.12 -21.32
CA ARG A 298 4.96 -8.09 -20.01
C ARG A 298 4.75 -6.73 -19.33
N GLU A 299 4.96 -5.62 -20.02
CA GLU A 299 4.78 -4.28 -19.49
C GLU A 299 3.32 -4.00 -19.10
N LYS A 300 2.35 -4.44 -19.92
CA LYS A 300 0.93 -4.33 -19.59
C LYS A 300 0.57 -5.18 -18.37
N ARG A 301 1.08 -6.42 -18.29
CA ARG A 301 0.88 -7.29 -17.13
C ARG A 301 1.44 -6.65 -15.85
N LEU A 302 2.65 -6.14 -15.89
CA LEU A 302 3.27 -5.45 -14.75
C LEU A 302 2.47 -4.20 -14.38
N PHE A 303 2.11 -3.37 -15.35
CA PHE A 303 1.34 -2.15 -15.13
C PHE A 303 0.01 -2.43 -14.45
N TYR A 304 -0.83 -3.31 -14.99
CA TYR A 304 -2.14 -3.58 -14.40
C TYR A 304 -2.06 -4.40 -13.11
N SER A 305 -1.05 -5.24 -12.92
CA SER A 305 -0.83 -5.95 -11.65
C SER A 305 -0.38 -5.00 -10.53
N THR A 306 0.54 -4.09 -10.81
CA THR A 306 0.97 -3.07 -9.84
C THR A 306 -0.15 -2.08 -9.55
N PHE A 307 -0.92 -1.69 -10.57
CA PHE A 307 -2.09 -0.84 -10.38
C PHE A 307 -3.16 -1.51 -9.49
N PHE A 308 -3.42 -2.81 -9.67
CA PHE A 308 -4.26 -3.60 -8.79
C PHE A 308 -3.73 -3.63 -7.35
N HIS A 309 -2.42 -3.85 -7.12
CA HIS A 309 -1.84 -3.90 -5.79
C HIS A 309 -1.94 -2.56 -5.06
N ALA A 310 -1.78 -1.43 -5.75
CA ALA A 310 -1.86 -0.09 -5.19
C ALA A 310 -3.21 0.20 -4.49
N PHE A 311 -4.29 -0.46 -4.89
CA PHE A 311 -5.66 -0.21 -4.39
C PHE A 311 -6.19 -1.25 -3.39
N LYS A 312 -5.34 -2.12 -2.84
CA LYS A 312 -5.76 -3.06 -1.79
C LYS A 312 -5.84 -2.43 -0.39
N TRP A 313 -5.09 -1.35 -0.15
CA TRP A 313 -4.99 -0.66 1.14
C TRP A 313 -4.93 0.87 0.94
N PRO A 314 -5.41 1.74 1.83
CA PRO A 314 -6.10 1.51 3.11
C PRO A 314 -7.44 0.76 2.98
N ALA A 315 -7.83 0.06 4.04
CA ALA A 315 -9.03 -0.76 4.05
C ALA A 315 -10.19 -0.09 4.76
N LEU A 316 -11.38 -0.27 4.19
CA LEU A 316 -12.65 0.14 4.78
C LEU A 316 -12.84 -0.47 6.19
N ARG A 317 -13.42 0.30 7.11
CA ARG A 317 -13.73 -0.13 8.49
C ARG A 317 -15.14 0.24 8.94
N SER A 318 -15.90 0.97 8.13
CA SER A 318 -17.30 1.25 8.40
C SER A 318 -18.24 0.25 7.73
N ASP A 319 -19.37 0.00 8.35
CA ASP A 319 -20.44 -0.84 7.87
C ASP A 319 -21.33 -0.13 6.83
N VAL A 320 -22.30 -0.83 6.24
CA VAL A 320 -23.20 -0.27 5.21
C VAL A 320 -24.07 0.87 5.72
N ASN A 321 -24.25 0.98 7.03
CA ASN A 321 -24.95 2.08 7.69
C ASN A 321 -24.01 3.22 8.12
N HIS A 322 -22.74 3.20 7.70
CA HIS A 322 -21.65 4.13 8.06
C HIS A 322 -21.20 4.09 9.53
N GLU A 323 -21.67 3.13 10.32
CA GLU A 323 -21.14 2.91 11.67
C GLU A 323 -19.73 2.32 11.64
N TYR A 324 -18.91 2.75 12.58
CA TYR A 324 -17.57 2.22 12.83
C TYR A 324 -17.21 2.33 14.32
N THR A 325 -16.29 1.51 14.77
CA THR A 325 -15.69 1.63 16.10
C THR A 325 -14.47 2.54 16.00
N ASP A 326 -14.48 3.62 16.75
CA ASP A 326 -13.40 4.60 16.78
C ASP A 326 -12.20 4.14 17.63
N VAL A 327 -11.16 4.98 17.71
CA VAL A 327 -9.92 4.67 18.47
C VAL A 327 -10.11 4.66 19.99
N ARG A 328 -11.28 5.10 20.52
CA ARG A 328 -11.68 5.00 21.92
C ARG A 328 -12.56 3.78 22.20
N GLY A 329 -12.91 3.01 21.16
CA GLY A 329 -13.82 1.88 21.26
C GLY A 329 -15.30 2.26 21.25
N GLU A 330 -15.64 3.50 20.90
CA GLU A 330 -17.02 3.98 20.80
C GLU A 330 -17.56 3.74 19.39
N VAL A 331 -18.84 3.36 19.30
CA VAL A 331 -19.54 3.23 18.01
C VAL A 331 -20.02 4.60 17.57
N VAL A 332 -19.61 5.00 16.38
CA VAL A 332 -19.84 6.32 15.82
C VAL A 332 -20.40 6.23 14.40
N ASN A 333 -21.20 7.21 13.99
CA ASN A 333 -21.67 7.40 12.62
C ASN A 333 -21.53 8.88 12.23
N ASN A 334 -20.53 9.19 11.44
CA ASN A 334 -20.26 10.56 10.98
C ASN A 334 -20.62 10.77 9.50
N GLY A 335 -21.33 9.83 8.88
CA GLY A 335 -21.86 9.96 7.51
C GLY A 335 -20.84 9.85 6.39
N PHE A 336 -19.62 9.32 6.68
CA PHE A 336 -18.59 9.03 5.70
C PHE A 336 -18.05 7.59 5.86
N HIS A 337 -17.30 7.09 4.89
CA HIS A 337 -16.66 5.78 4.98
C HIS A 337 -15.36 5.87 5.78
N TYR A 338 -15.29 5.15 6.89
CA TYR A 338 -14.13 5.14 7.76
C TYR A 338 -13.09 4.12 7.27
N TYR A 339 -11.83 4.56 7.16
CA TYR A 339 -10.71 3.75 6.67
C TYR A 339 -9.62 3.54 7.73
N THR A 340 -8.80 2.51 7.54
CA THR A 340 -7.55 2.34 8.29
C THR A 340 -6.57 3.46 7.97
N ASP A 341 -5.55 3.61 8.84
CA ASP A 341 -4.46 4.54 8.54
C ASP A 341 -3.65 4.06 7.33
N PRO A 342 -3.21 4.96 6.44
CA PRO A 342 -2.14 4.69 5.50
C PRO A 342 -0.84 4.32 6.21
N SER A 343 0.05 3.62 5.53
CA SER A 343 1.45 3.46 5.92
C SER A 343 2.21 4.74 5.59
N PHE A 344 1.99 5.82 6.34
CA PHE A 344 2.38 7.17 5.93
C PHE A 344 3.84 7.31 5.49
N TRP A 345 4.79 6.69 6.22
CA TRP A 345 6.20 6.77 5.87
C TRP A 345 6.51 6.22 4.48
N ASP A 346 5.75 5.22 4.05
CA ASP A 346 5.85 4.58 2.75
C ASP A 346 4.93 5.28 1.73
N ASP A 347 3.63 5.31 2.02
CA ASP A 347 2.53 5.61 1.10
C ASP A 347 2.48 7.06 0.59
N TYR A 348 2.98 8.05 1.37
CA TYR A 348 2.83 9.47 1.02
C TYR A 348 3.54 9.85 -0.27
N ARG A 349 4.58 9.10 -0.65
CA ARG A 349 5.49 9.42 -1.76
C ARG A 349 4.80 9.35 -3.12
N ASN A 350 4.07 8.29 -3.38
CA ASN A 350 3.43 8.03 -4.67
C ASN A 350 1.99 7.56 -4.52
N LYS A 351 1.75 6.60 -3.65
CA LYS A 351 0.47 5.88 -3.55
C LYS A 351 -0.69 6.77 -3.17
N LEU A 352 -0.54 7.61 -2.14
CA LEU A 352 -1.64 8.49 -1.72
C LEU A 352 -1.97 9.54 -2.78
N VAL A 353 -0.99 9.97 -3.59
CA VAL A 353 -1.24 10.82 -4.75
C VAL A 353 -1.97 10.04 -5.85
N LEU A 354 -1.57 8.80 -6.14
CA LEU A 354 -2.23 7.96 -7.14
C LEU A 354 -3.68 7.66 -6.74
N ILE A 355 -3.93 7.31 -5.46
CA ILE A 355 -5.30 7.08 -4.96
C ILE A 355 -6.13 8.36 -5.08
N GLY A 356 -5.57 9.53 -4.70
CA GLY A 356 -6.24 10.83 -4.84
C GLY A 356 -6.61 11.17 -6.28
N MET A 357 -5.76 10.80 -7.22
CA MET A 357 -6.00 10.99 -8.65
C MET A 357 -7.13 10.07 -9.18
N ILE A 358 -7.14 8.82 -8.77
CA ILE A 358 -8.02 7.76 -9.31
C ILE A 358 -9.32 7.62 -8.51
N SER A 359 -9.27 7.78 -7.19
CA SER A 359 -10.40 7.57 -6.27
C SER A 359 -10.49 8.73 -5.27
N PRO A 360 -10.82 9.95 -5.73
CA PRO A 360 -10.85 11.16 -4.90
C PRO A 360 -11.78 11.03 -3.69
N ASP A 361 -12.95 10.38 -3.83
CA ASP A 361 -13.90 10.17 -2.73
C ASP A 361 -13.29 9.29 -1.63
N VAL A 362 -12.58 8.20 -2.01
CA VAL A 362 -11.87 7.33 -1.06
C VAL A 362 -10.78 8.12 -0.32
N THR A 363 -10.01 8.95 -1.05
CA THR A 363 -8.98 9.81 -0.46
C THR A 363 -9.56 10.80 0.54
N THR A 364 -10.67 11.44 0.19
CA THR A 364 -11.38 12.37 1.07
C THR A 364 -11.83 11.67 2.36
N ASP A 365 -12.38 10.49 2.26
CA ASP A 365 -12.84 9.71 3.42
C ASP A 365 -11.68 9.15 4.25
N ILE A 366 -10.52 8.84 3.64
CA ILE A 366 -9.28 8.53 4.39
C ILE A 366 -8.86 9.76 5.20
N ILE A 367 -8.87 10.97 4.62
CA ILE A 367 -8.51 12.20 5.32
C ILE A 367 -9.49 12.48 6.47
N ARG A 368 -10.80 12.35 6.26
CA ARG A 368 -11.82 12.46 7.32
C ARG A 368 -11.58 11.45 8.43
N SER A 369 -11.16 10.23 8.09
CA SER A 369 -10.85 9.17 9.06
C SER A 369 -9.65 9.52 9.95
N ILE A 370 -8.56 10.05 9.37
CA ILE A 370 -7.38 10.44 10.16
C ILE A 370 -7.62 11.70 10.98
N ILE A 371 -8.47 12.63 10.54
CA ILE A 371 -8.92 13.78 11.34
C ILE A 371 -9.70 13.29 12.58
N ASP A 372 -10.70 12.42 12.39
CA ASP A 372 -11.48 11.82 13.48
C ASP A 372 -10.57 11.12 14.50
N LYS A 373 -9.60 10.34 14.04
CA LYS A 373 -8.61 9.67 14.90
C LYS A 373 -7.75 10.66 15.68
N GLY A 374 -7.25 11.69 15.01
CA GLY A 374 -6.39 12.70 15.61
C GLY A 374 -7.09 13.46 16.73
N GLU A 375 -8.34 13.89 16.52
CA GLU A 375 -9.15 14.57 17.52
C GLU A 375 -9.41 13.70 18.76
N LYS A 376 -9.55 12.40 18.55
CA LYS A 376 -9.79 11.43 19.62
C LYS A 376 -8.50 10.91 20.30
N ARG A 377 -7.33 11.17 19.70
CA ARG A 377 -5.98 10.87 20.24
C ARG A 377 -5.30 12.14 20.74
N ASP A 378 -5.88 12.78 21.73
CA ASP A 378 -5.35 13.99 22.36
C ASP A 378 -5.05 15.16 21.40
N GLY A 379 -5.68 15.17 20.24
CA GLY A 379 -5.52 16.23 19.23
C GLY A 379 -4.20 16.16 18.45
N TYR A 380 -3.55 15.01 18.38
CA TYR A 380 -2.39 14.78 17.50
C TYR A 380 -2.82 14.00 16.25
N MET A 381 -2.42 14.48 15.08
CA MET A 381 -2.61 13.77 13.83
C MET A 381 -1.85 12.42 13.88
N PRO A 382 -2.42 11.32 13.39
CA PRO A 382 -1.72 10.05 13.35
C PRO A 382 -0.38 10.15 12.61
N THR A 383 0.68 9.63 13.24
CA THR A 383 2.00 9.43 12.64
C THR A 383 2.26 7.94 12.47
N PHE A 384 3.11 7.58 11.54
CA PHE A 384 3.47 6.18 11.31
C PHE A 384 4.99 6.05 11.14
N PHE A 385 5.61 5.17 11.91
CA PHE A 385 6.99 4.73 11.85
C PHE A 385 8.02 5.86 12.01
N HIS A 386 8.16 6.76 11.02
CA HIS A 386 9.13 7.85 10.96
C HIS A 386 8.49 9.03 10.23
N GLY A 387 8.92 10.28 10.51
CA GLY A 387 8.30 11.47 9.92
C GLY A 387 6.90 11.82 10.47
N ASP A 388 6.22 12.75 9.78
CA ASP A 388 4.86 13.25 10.08
C ASP A 388 4.07 13.51 8.78
N HIS A 389 4.11 12.55 7.87
CA HIS A 389 3.72 12.71 6.47
C HIS A 389 2.21 12.80 6.22
N ALA A 390 1.37 12.70 7.26
CA ALA A 390 -0.03 13.08 7.17
C ALA A 390 -0.18 14.56 6.76
N SER A 391 0.75 15.44 7.17
CA SER A 391 0.80 16.85 6.75
C SER A 391 0.97 16.98 5.24
N THR A 392 1.88 16.21 4.67
CA THR A 392 2.13 16.14 3.21
C THR A 392 0.91 15.62 2.44
N PHE A 393 0.26 14.58 2.96
CA PHE A 393 -0.94 14.01 2.34
C PHE A 393 -2.11 15.00 2.33
N ILE A 394 -2.35 15.69 3.45
CA ILE A 394 -3.43 16.70 3.58
C ILE A 394 -3.15 17.89 2.66
N SER A 395 -1.94 18.47 2.74
CA SER A 395 -1.53 19.61 1.92
C SER A 395 -1.64 19.29 0.42
N GLY A 396 -1.02 18.20 -0.01
CA GLY A 396 -1.02 17.80 -1.40
C GLY A 396 -2.41 17.45 -1.94
N SER A 397 -3.26 16.85 -1.12
CA SER A 397 -4.65 16.55 -1.51
C SER A 397 -5.46 17.82 -1.68
N TRP A 398 -5.35 18.78 -0.74
CA TRP A 398 -6.04 20.07 -0.84
C TRP A 398 -5.62 20.85 -2.08
N LEU A 399 -4.33 20.99 -2.31
CA LEU A 399 -3.79 21.73 -3.46
C LEU A 399 -4.11 21.06 -4.81
N ARG A 400 -4.39 19.74 -4.80
CA ARG A 400 -4.91 19.02 -5.98
C ARG A 400 -6.44 19.15 -6.13
N GLY A 401 -7.10 19.96 -5.32
CA GLY A 401 -8.52 20.29 -5.43
C GLY A 401 -9.46 19.32 -4.73
N LEU A 402 -8.99 18.51 -3.80
CA LEU A 402 -9.84 17.71 -2.91
C LEU A 402 -10.26 18.57 -1.71
N HIS A 403 -11.37 19.29 -1.86
CA HIS A 403 -11.83 20.28 -0.86
C HIS A 403 -12.99 19.77 0.02
N ASP A 404 -13.41 18.52 -0.14
CA ASP A 404 -14.55 17.96 0.59
C ASP A 404 -14.16 17.35 1.94
N PHE A 405 -13.26 18.03 2.68
CA PHE A 405 -12.95 17.77 4.08
C PHE A 405 -12.66 19.09 4.81
N ASP A 406 -12.71 19.07 6.13
CA ASP A 406 -12.50 20.26 6.96
C ASP A 406 -11.00 20.56 7.14
N LEU A 407 -10.48 21.47 6.33
CA LEU A 407 -9.06 21.85 6.35
C LEU A 407 -8.64 22.50 7.67
N GLU A 408 -9.51 23.29 8.32
CA GLU A 408 -9.18 23.93 9.61
C GLU A 408 -9.00 22.90 10.73
N ARG A 409 -9.87 21.88 10.76
CA ARG A 409 -9.71 20.77 11.71
C ARG A 409 -8.42 19.98 11.45
N ALA A 410 -8.14 19.66 10.19
CA ALA A 410 -6.89 19.00 9.80
C ALA A 410 -5.67 19.84 10.19
N TYR A 411 -5.71 21.15 9.91
CA TYR A 411 -4.62 22.08 10.22
C TYR A 411 -4.30 22.14 11.71
N LYS A 412 -5.31 22.22 12.58
CA LYS A 412 -5.11 22.21 14.04
C LYS A 412 -4.30 21.00 14.52
N LEU A 413 -4.55 19.85 13.92
CA LEU A 413 -3.88 18.60 14.28
C LEU A 413 -2.43 18.56 13.79
N ILE A 414 -2.19 18.87 12.50
CA ILE A 414 -0.83 18.84 11.94
C ILE A 414 0.04 19.97 12.52
N LEU A 415 -0.53 21.15 12.80
CA LEU A 415 0.18 22.23 13.47
C LEU A 415 0.57 21.83 14.90
N LYS A 416 -0.32 21.15 15.62
CA LYS A 416 0.00 20.63 16.95
C LYS A 416 1.13 19.62 16.90
N ASN A 417 1.13 18.70 15.93
CA ASN A 417 2.25 17.77 15.73
C ASN A 417 3.59 18.51 15.55
N ALA A 418 3.58 19.63 14.81
CA ALA A 418 4.76 20.41 14.48
C ALA A 418 5.22 21.37 15.57
N THR A 419 4.37 21.72 16.56
CA THR A 419 4.65 22.79 17.52
C THR A 419 4.51 22.42 18.99
N VAL A 420 3.84 21.30 19.30
CA VAL A 420 3.58 20.90 20.69
C VAL A 420 4.18 19.53 20.96
N PRO A 421 5.24 19.45 21.77
CA PRO A 421 5.81 18.16 22.17
C PRO A 421 4.79 17.29 22.92
N GLY A 422 4.78 16.00 22.62
CA GLY A 422 3.87 15.05 23.28
C GLY A 422 3.99 13.63 22.69
N LYS A 423 3.39 12.67 23.40
CA LYS A 423 3.50 11.23 23.03
C LYS A 423 2.78 10.88 21.71
N GLY A 424 1.81 11.69 21.30
CA GLY A 424 1.03 11.45 20.07
C GLY A 424 1.61 12.10 18.82
N GLY A 425 2.51 13.09 18.96
CA GLY A 425 3.08 13.86 17.87
C GLY A 425 4.50 13.45 17.46
N ARG A 426 5.24 14.40 16.94
CA ARG A 426 6.63 14.19 16.50
C ARG A 426 7.54 13.88 17.68
N ARG A 427 8.34 12.82 17.56
CA ARG A 427 9.35 12.47 18.58
C ARG A 427 10.52 13.42 18.50
N TYR A 428 11.13 13.77 19.67
CA TYR A 428 12.29 14.68 19.77
C TYR A 428 12.02 16.09 19.21
N LEU A 429 10.77 16.53 19.26
CA LEU A 429 10.36 17.81 18.72
C LEU A 429 11.00 18.99 19.47
N ASP A 430 11.22 18.87 20.80
CA ASP A 430 11.89 19.91 21.60
C ASP A 430 13.29 20.20 21.07
N GLU A 431 14.10 19.17 20.83
CA GLU A 431 15.45 19.32 20.26
C GLU A 431 15.41 19.96 18.88
N TYR A 432 14.47 19.47 18.02
CA TYR A 432 14.31 19.97 16.67
C TYR A 432 13.88 21.47 16.64
N MET A 433 12.98 21.89 17.52
CA MET A 433 12.57 23.29 17.62
C MET A 433 13.65 24.20 18.17
N GLU A 434 14.44 23.72 19.16
CA GLU A 434 15.50 24.49 19.80
C GLU A 434 16.71 24.70 18.90
N ARG A 435 17.13 23.65 18.20
CA ARG A 435 18.41 23.58 17.50
C ARG A 435 18.30 23.59 15.97
N GLY A 436 17.13 23.32 15.43
CA GLY A 436 16.91 23.07 14.00
C GLY A 436 17.36 21.67 13.55
N TRP A 437 17.71 20.77 14.47
CA TRP A 437 18.14 19.40 14.19
C TRP A 437 18.00 18.53 15.45
N ILE A 438 17.98 17.20 15.25
CA ILE A 438 17.92 16.22 16.33
C ILE A 438 19.33 15.68 16.59
N ALA A 439 19.76 15.65 17.84
CA ALA A 439 21.06 15.10 18.25
C ALA A 439 21.01 13.57 18.32
N GLU A 440 22.09 12.91 17.89
CA GLU A 440 22.30 11.48 18.07
C GLU A 440 23.33 11.22 19.17
N LYS A 441 23.45 9.99 19.67
CA LYS A 441 24.50 9.58 20.59
C LYS A 441 25.82 9.38 19.84
N ASP A 442 26.97 9.63 20.51
CA ASP A 442 28.31 9.48 19.91
C ASP A 442 28.85 8.05 19.91
N THR A 443 27.99 7.06 19.92
CA THR A 443 28.42 5.67 19.94
C THR A 443 27.59 4.80 19.01
N VAL A 444 28.28 4.17 18.06
CA VAL A 444 27.73 3.09 17.23
C VAL A 444 27.83 1.77 18.02
N ASN A 445 27.02 1.59 19.04
CA ASN A 445 26.78 0.25 19.58
C ASN A 445 25.60 -0.35 18.85
N VAL A 446 25.60 -1.69 18.65
CA VAL A 446 24.51 -2.41 17.99
C VAL A 446 23.18 -1.98 18.60
N PRO A 447 22.29 -1.35 17.85
CA PRO A 447 21.11 -0.69 18.40
C PRO A 447 20.13 -1.70 18.99
N THR A 448 19.65 -1.42 20.17
CA THR A 448 18.33 -1.84 20.57
C THR A 448 17.33 -0.85 19.98
N TRP A 449 16.17 -1.31 19.53
CA TRP A 449 15.15 -0.53 18.80
C TRP A 449 14.75 0.80 19.45
N ASP A 450 15.01 0.98 20.75
CA ASP A 450 14.56 2.13 21.53
C ASP A 450 15.65 3.18 21.82
N GLU A 451 16.93 2.92 21.49
CA GLU A 451 18.04 3.79 21.93
C GLU A 451 18.45 4.85 20.92
N TYR A 452 18.20 4.66 19.62
CA TYR A 452 18.63 5.55 18.56
C TYR A 452 17.48 6.28 17.91
N LYS A 453 17.77 7.49 17.42
CA LYS A 453 16.74 8.42 16.99
C LYS A 453 16.51 8.41 15.48
N GLY A 454 17.48 7.92 14.68
CA GLY A 454 17.50 8.12 13.24
C GLY A 454 17.56 9.62 12.91
N ALA A 455 18.43 10.33 13.63
CA ALA A 455 18.35 11.78 13.77
C ALA A 455 18.50 12.55 12.46
N VAL A 456 19.33 12.05 11.54
CA VAL A 456 19.55 12.68 10.22
C VAL A 456 18.29 12.60 9.38
N THR A 457 17.79 11.39 9.11
CA THR A 457 16.59 11.20 8.28
C THR A 457 15.37 11.85 8.91
N LYS A 458 15.25 11.80 10.25
CA LYS A 458 14.15 12.46 10.98
C LYS A 458 14.18 13.98 10.83
N THR A 459 15.36 14.60 10.90
CA THR A 459 15.52 16.04 10.68
C THR A 459 15.14 16.44 9.25
N GLN A 460 15.56 15.64 8.26
CA GLN A 460 15.21 15.86 6.86
C GLN A 460 13.69 15.75 6.64
N GLU A 461 13.06 14.69 7.16
CA GLU A 461 11.63 14.45 7.01
C GLU A 461 10.81 15.54 7.70
N TYR A 462 11.17 15.94 8.93
CA TYR A 462 10.45 17.03 9.62
C TYR A 462 10.58 18.37 8.91
N ALA A 463 11.71 18.66 8.25
CA ALA A 463 11.85 19.85 7.43
C ALA A 463 10.86 19.84 6.24
N TYR A 464 10.67 18.69 5.61
CA TYR A 464 9.67 18.54 4.55
C TYR A 464 8.25 18.60 5.07
N ASP A 465 7.97 17.97 6.21
CA ASP A 465 6.65 18.03 6.85
C ASP A 465 6.29 19.47 7.30
N ASP A 466 7.27 20.26 7.78
CA ASP A 466 7.07 21.68 8.08
C ASP A 466 6.71 22.50 6.84
N TYR A 467 7.33 22.22 5.69
CA TYR A 467 6.93 22.80 4.41
C TYR A 467 5.45 22.51 4.10
N ALA A 468 5.03 21.26 4.26
CA ALA A 468 3.63 20.88 4.03
C ALA A 468 2.66 21.61 4.98
N VAL A 469 3.02 21.76 6.27
CA VAL A 469 2.22 22.56 7.23
C VAL A 469 2.19 24.03 6.81
N ALA A 470 3.30 24.59 6.31
CA ALA A 470 3.36 25.97 5.82
C ALA A 470 2.39 26.19 4.66
N LEU A 471 2.27 25.26 3.72
CA LEU A 471 1.33 25.38 2.61
C LEU A 471 -0.12 25.48 3.11
N VAL A 472 -0.50 24.67 4.09
CA VAL A 472 -1.84 24.73 4.69
C VAL A 472 -2.05 26.03 5.50
N ALA A 473 -1.02 26.47 6.24
CA ALA A 473 -1.07 27.77 6.95
C ALA A 473 -1.32 28.93 5.98
N LYS A 474 -0.66 28.92 4.82
CA LYS A 474 -0.84 29.92 3.75
C LYS A 474 -2.27 29.92 3.21
N GLU A 475 -2.83 28.74 2.91
CA GLU A 475 -4.22 28.60 2.44
C GLU A 475 -5.24 29.18 3.43
N LEU A 476 -4.98 29.03 4.72
CA LEU A 476 -5.85 29.53 5.80
C LEU A 476 -5.52 30.96 6.24
N GLY A 477 -4.50 31.61 5.66
CA GLY A 477 -4.10 32.98 6.00
C GLY A 477 -3.37 33.11 7.33
N ASP A 478 -2.82 32.02 7.89
CA ASP A 478 -2.00 32.04 9.11
C ASP A 478 -0.54 32.42 8.77
N GLU A 479 -0.32 33.70 8.55
CA GLU A 479 0.98 34.25 8.15
C GLU A 479 2.11 33.99 9.15
N ALA A 480 1.77 33.92 10.46
CA ALA A 480 2.78 33.69 11.50
C ALA A 480 3.35 32.27 11.42
N ASN A 481 2.47 31.28 11.37
CA ASN A 481 2.88 29.88 11.25
C ASN A 481 3.41 29.56 9.85
N TYR A 482 2.91 30.20 8.79
CA TYR A 482 3.49 30.11 7.46
C TYR A 482 5.00 30.47 7.46
N LYS A 483 5.35 31.63 8.03
CA LYS A 483 6.75 32.07 8.10
C LYS A 483 7.60 31.14 8.97
N LEU A 484 7.12 30.75 10.13
CA LEU A 484 7.81 29.84 11.03
C LEU A 484 8.10 28.49 10.36
N MET A 485 7.11 27.90 9.73
CA MET A 485 7.25 26.58 9.09
C MET A 485 8.13 26.67 7.84
N MET A 486 8.05 27.74 7.05
CA MET A 486 8.97 27.98 5.92
C MET A 486 10.42 28.18 6.36
N GLU A 487 10.66 28.82 7.51
CA GLU A 487 12.00 28.90 8.10
C GLU A 487 12.53 27.50 8.47
N ARG A 488 11.71 26.72 9.20
CA ARG A 488 12.05 25.39 9.67
C ARG A 488 12.19 24.37 8.53
N SER A 489 11.53 24.57 7.42
CA SER A 489 11.69 23.72 6.22
C SER A 489 13.13 23.71 5.67
N ASN A 490 13.96 24.69 6.06
CA ASN A 490 15.38 24.74 5.74
C ASN A 490 16.27 23.91 6.69
N ASN A 491 15.73 23.34 7.74
CA ASN A 491 16.49 22.63 8.77
C ASN A 491 17.25 21.40 8.24
N TYR A 492 16.83 20.81 7.11
CA TYR A 492 17.58 19.74 6.46
C TYR A 492 19.03 20.14 6.13
N LYS A 493 19.31 21.46 5.96
CA LYS A 493 20.66 22.01 5.66
C LYS A 493 21.62 21.92 6.84
N THR A 494 21.08 21.88 8.08
CA THR A 494 21.88 21.94 9.32
C THR A 494 22.80 20.73 9.53
N LEU A 495 22.40 19.58 8.95
CA LEU A 495 23.14 18.31 9.05
C LEU A 495 23.94 17.96 7.79
N PHE A 496 23.99 18.85 6.80
CA PHE A 496 24.88 18.65 5.65
C PHE A 496 26.33 18.98 6.03
N ASP A 497 27.22 17.99 5.89
CA ASP A 497 28.66 18.16 6.12
C ASP A 497 29.39 18.40 4.78
N PRO A 498 29.76 19.62 4.47
CA PRO A 498 30.42 19.94 3.20
C PRO A 498 31.80 19.28 3.04
N SER A 499 32.44 18.86 4.13
CA SER A 499 33.74 18.17 4.08
C SER A 499 33.63 16.74 3.55
N THR A 500 32.43 16.08 3.71
CA THR A 500 32.18 14.73 3.25
C THR A 500 31.18 14.68 2.07
N GLY A 501 30.39 15.74 1.90
CA GLY A 501 29.29 15.78 0.94
C GLY A 501 28.14 14.85 1.27
N PHE A 502 27.93 14.55 2.58
CA PHE A 502 26.82 13.77 3.10
C PHE A 502 26.06 14.53 4.19
N TRP A 503 24.81 14.16 4.42
CA TRP A 503 24.11 14.47 5.66
C TRP A 503 24.66 13.56 6.74
N ARG A 504 25.13 14.13 7.83
CA ARG A 504 25.84 13.46 8.92
C ARG A 504 25.27 13.87 10.27
N GLY A 505 25.24 12.95 11.22
CA GLY A 505 24.71 13.20 12.56
C GLY A 505 25.61 14.11 13.40
N LYS A 506 24.99 14.89 14.28
CA LYS A 506 25.62 15.68 15.33
C LYS A 506 25.21 15.18 16.70
N ILE A 507 26.11 15.35 17.66
CA ILE A 507 25.83 15.13 19.09
C ILE A 507 25.32 16.41 19.75
N ASP A 508 24.93 16.33 21.03
CA ASP A 508 24.25 17.43 21.75
C ASP A 508 25.02 18.77 21.78
N ASP A 509 26.34 18.77 21.73
CA ASP A 509 27.18 19.98 21.70
C ASP A 509 27.36 20.59 20.29
N GLY A 510 26.73 19.97 19.28
CA GLY A 510 26.81 20.40 17.88
C GLY A 510 28.00 19.89 17.09
N SER A 511 28.89 19.11 17.70
CA SER A 511 29.99 18.45 16.99
C SER A 511 29.50 17.28 16.15
N TRP A 512 30.21 17.02 15.04
CA TRP A 512 29.93 15.89 14.17
C TRP A 512 30.28 14.57 14.83
N ILE A 513 29.44 13.56 14.63
CA ILE A 513 29.76 12.18 15.00
C ILE A 513 31.05 11.76 14.29
N GLN A 514 32.07 11.32 15.05
CA GLN A 514 33.41 11.08 14.51
C GLN A 514 33.51 9.73 13.79
N ASP A 515 32.89 8.69 14.35
CA ASP A 515 32.86 7.34 13.74
C ASP A 515 31.77 7.26 12.66
N PHE A 516 32.12 7.73 11.45
CA PHE A 516 31.21 7.86 10.33
C PHE A 516 31.70 7.06 9.12
N ASP A 517 31.01 5.96 8.82
CA ASP A 517 31.17 5.18 7.59
C ASP A 517 29.96 5.38 6.66
N PRO A 518 30.08 6.09 5.51
CA PRO A 518 28.95 6.34 4.62
C PRO A 518 28.36 5.09 3.97
N TYR A 519 29.07 3.96 4.01
CA TYR A 519 28.62 2.68 3.43
C TYR A 519 27.96 1.76 4.44
N TYR A 520 28.12 2.00 5.75
CA TYR A 520 27.53 1.13 6.77
C TYR A 520 26.01 1.26 6.79
N PRO A 521 25.27 0.15 6.76
CA PRO A 521 23.82 0.20 6.77
C PRO A 521 23.29 0.39 8.20
N TYR A 522 23.20 1.63 8.62
CA TYR A 522 22.61 1.99 9.90
C TYR A 522 21.12 1.71 9.90
N TYR A 523 20.62 0.93 10.82
CA TYR A 523 19.19 0.61 10.85
C TYR A 523 18.36 1.68 11.56
N GLN A 524 18.88 2.27 12.60
CA GLN A 524 18.24 3.33 13.38
C GLN A 524 19.19 4.47 13.79
N TYR A 525 20.47 4.20 13.85
CA TYR A 525 21.48 5.18 14.23
C TYR A 525 21.75 6.12 13.05
N MET A 526 21.63 7.42 13.27
CA MET A 526 21.66 8.48 12.26
C MET A 526 20.60 8.35 11.15
N TYR A 527 20.44 7.17 10.55
CA TYR A 527 19.56 6.95 9.40
C TYR A 527 18.54 5.85 9.69
N ARG A 528 17.33 6.07 9.27
CA ARG A 528 16.27 5.04 9.37
C ARG A 528 16.37 4.12 8.15
N GLU A 529 16.69 2.83 8.40
CA GLU A 529 16.77 1.79 7.37
C GLU A 529 17.59 2.23 6.15
N ALA A 530 18.76 2.86 6.37
CA ALA A 530 19.56 3.44 5.32
C ALA A 530 21.04 3.52 5.71
N ASN A 531 21.91 3.74 4.73
CA ASN A 531 23.23 4.28 4.94
C ASN A 531 23.26 5.76 4.51
N ALA A 532 24.41 6.42 4.61
CA ALA A 532 24.51 7.81 4.21
C ALA A 532 24.26 8.04 2.70
N TRP A 533 24.55 7.05 1.86
CA TRP A 533 24.24 7.10 0.43
C TRP A 533 22.75 7.05 0.14
N ASN A 534 22.00 6.16 0.84
CA ASN A 534 20.55 6.04 0.64
C ASN A 534 19.79 7.26 1.17
N ALA A 535 20.36 7.99 2.15
CA ALA A 535 19.78 9.22 2.72
C ALA A 535 20.18 10.51 1.99
N LEU A 536 20.89 10.39 0.86
CA LEU A 536 21.23 11.55 0.02
C LEU A 536 19.99 12.12 -0.68
N PHE A 537 20.07 13.40 -0.99
CA PHE A 537 19.14 14.10 -1.89
C PHE A 537 17.66 14.08 -1.44
N PHE A 538 17.41 14.07 -0.12
CA PHE A 538 16.06 14.19 0.41
C PHE A 538 15.77 15.62 0.89
N ALA A 539 15.30 16.44 -0.02
CA ALA A 539 14.63 17.74 0.24
C ALA A 539 13.67 18.01 -0.93
N PRO A 540 12.56 17.25 -1.03
CA PRO A 540 11.71 17.31 -2.24
C PRO A 540 11.04 18.68 -2.44
N HIS A 541 10.91 19.49 -1.39
CA HIS A 541 10.37 20.85 -1.43
C HIS A 541 11.40 21.93 -1.83
N ASP A 542 12.70 21.64 -1.77
CA ASP A 542 13.76 22.60 -2.07
C ASP A 542 14.94 21.94 -2.82
N PRO A 543 14.68 21.31 -4.00
CA PRO A 543 15.73 20.64 -4.75
C PRO A 543 16.85 21.60 -5.18
N GLU A 544 16.53 22.84 -5.53
CA GLU A 544 17.54 23.85 -5.88
C GLU A 544 18.40 24.26 -4.68
N GLY A 545 17.80 24.44 -3.50
CA GLY A 545 18.52 24.73 -2.26
C GLY A 545 19.43 23.57 -1.85
N MET A 546 18.96 22.35 -2.04
CA MET A 546 19.74 21.13 -1.79
C MET A 546 20.97 21.05 -2.73
N ILE A 547 20.79 21.32 -4.03
CA ILE A 547 21.86 21.33 -5.03
C ILE A 547 22.92 22.39 -4.67
N LYS A 548 22.51 23.57 -4.19
CA LYS A 548 23.41 24.66 -3.76
C LYS A 548 24.27 24.33 -2.54
N LEU A 549 24.03 23.24 -1.82
CA LEU A 549 24.93 22.77 -0.76
C LEU A 549 26.22 22.17 -1.33
N TYR A 550 26.21 21.76 -2.58
CA TYR A 550 27.39 21.28 -3.32
C TYR A 550 28.06 22.43 -4.08
N PRO A 551 29.37 22.31 -4.37
CA PRO A 551 30.12 23.39 -5.05
C PRO A 551 29.59 23.74 -6.43
N SER A 552 28.99 22.80 -7.16
CA SER A 552 28.42 23.00 -8.50
C SER A 552 27.46 21.88 -8.89
N LYS A 553 26.72 22.07 -9.99
CA LYS A 553 25.88 21.01 -10.59
C LYS A 553 26.68 19.76 -11.01
N GLU A 554 27.91 19.95 -11.47
CA GLU A 554 28.85 18.88 -11.84
C GLU A 554 29.27 18.06 -10.60
N ALA A 555 29.43 18.70 -9.45
CA ALA A 555 29.70 17.99 -8.19
C ALA A 555 28.50 17.15 -7.73
N VAL A 556 27.27 17.65 -7.92
CA VAL A 556 26.03 16.87 -7.69
C VAL A 556 25.94 15.70 -8.67
N GLU A 557 26.22 15.94 -9.96
CA GLU A 557 26.25 14.87 -10.97
C GLU A 557 27.25 13.78 -10.59
N ALA A 558 28.47 14.14 -10.23
CA ALA A 558 29.51 13.19 -9.81
C ALA A 558 29.10 12.42 -8.55
N LYS A 559 28.41 13.05 -7.60
CA LYS A 559 27.90 12.40 -6.39
C LYS A 559 26.78 11.40 -6.69
N LEU A 560 25.85 11.76 -7.60
CA LEU A 560 24.80 10.88 -8.10
C LEU A 560 25.41 9.70 -8.89
N ASP A 561 26.33 9.98 -9.81
CA ASP A 561 27.00 8.92 -10.58
C ASP A 561 27.73 7.94 -9.65
N SER A 562 28.37 8.44 -8.59
CA SER A 562 28.99 7.60 -7.56
C SER A 562 27.95 6.74 -6.80
N LEU A 563 26.81 7.32 -6.43
CA LEU A 563 25.71 6.58 -5.77
C LEU A 563 25.28 5.36 -6.60
N PHE A 564 25.14 5.53 -7.91
CA PHE A 564 24.67 4.45 -8.82
C PHE A 564 25.80 3.54 -9.34
N SER A 565 27.08 3.85 -9.09
CA SER A 565 28.22 3.06 -9.59
C SER A 565 29.09 2.44 -8.50
N GLU A 566 29.24 3.09 -7.34
CA GLU A 566 30.01 2.56 -6.22
C GLU A 566 29.31 1.31 -5.65
N PRO A 567 29.95 0.13 -5.67
CA PRO A 567 29.30 -1.10 -5.36
C PRO A 567 28.86 -1.17 -3.87
N TRP A 568 27.71 -1.76 -3.64
CA TRP A 568 27.30 -2.16 -2.31
C TRP A 568 28.34 -3.12 -1.71
N ARG A 569 28.74 -2.90 -0.46
CA ARG A 569 29.83 -3.67 0.17
C ARG A 569 29.42 -5.04 0.70
N GLY A 570 28.22 -5.52 0.34
CA GLY A 570 27.73 -6.86 0.73
C GLY A 570 27.32 -6.98 2.20
N TYR A 571 27.13 -5.86 2.91
CA TYR A 571 26.53 -5.88 4.24
C TYR A 571 25.11 -6.44 4.19
N GLU A 572 24.84 -7.44 5.01
CA GLU A 572 23.45 -7.88 5.24
C GLU A 572 22.71 -6.77 5.99
N ALA A 573 21.60 -6.32 5.42
CA ALA A 573 20.80 -5.24 5.99
C ALA A 573 19.31 -5.56 5.87
N HIS A 574 18.59 -5.43 6.99
CA HIS A 574 17.15 -5.62 7.02
C HIS A 574 16.46 -4.55 6.14
N ASN A 575 15.53 -4.96 5.28
CA ASN A 575 14.78 -4.13 4.35
C ASN A 575 15.59 -3.43 3.24
N LEU A 576 16.89 -3.65 3.13
CA LEU A 576 17.69 -3.09 2.06
C LEU A 576 18.07 -4.17 1.03
N THR A 577 17.47 -4.07 -0.13
CA THR A 577 17.62 -5.01 -1.28
C THR A 577 17.46 -4.25 -2.59
N GLY A 578 17.77 -4.89 -3.73
CA GLY A 578 17.58 -4.27 -5.03
C GLY A 578 18.52 -3.09 -5.29
N PHE A 579 19.85 -3.36 -5.24
CA PHE A 579 20.86 -2.31 -5.36
C PHE A 579 21.29 -2.04 -6.80
N ILE A 580 21.41 -0.73 -7.13
CA ILE A 580 22.24 -0.24 -8.23
C ILE A 580 23.33 0.63 -7.58
N GLY A 581 24.56 0.14 -7.53
CA GLY A 581 25.60 0.76 -6.70
C GLY A 581 25.20 0.75 -5.22
N ASN A 582 25.15 1.92 -4.59
CA ASN A 582 24.59 2.11 -3.25
C ASN A 582 23.13 2.60 -3.25
N TYR A 583 22.54 2.84 -4.40
CA TYR A 583 21.10 3.10 -4.49
C TYR A 583 20.32 1.82 -4.16
N CYS A 584 19.36 1.94 -3.26
CA CYS A 584 18.49 0.85 -2.84
C CYS A 584 17.07 1.09 -3.36
N HIS A 585 16.58 0.26 -4.29
CA HIS A 585 15.20 0.36 -4.77
C HIS A 585 14.20 -0.34 -3.85
N GLY A 586 14.64 -1.36 -3.14
CA GLY A 586 13.79 -2.16 -2.27
C GLY A 586 13.35 -1.46 -0.99
N ASN A 587 13.73 -0.17 -0.77
CA ASN A 587 13.23 0.65 0.32
C ASN A 587 12.84 2.05 -0.18
N GLN A 588 11.65 2.52 0.16
CA GLN A 588 10.97 3.67 -0.44
C GLN A 588 11.68 5.02 -0.29
N PRO A 589 12.45 5.33 0.77
CA PRO A 589 13.14 6.62 0.89
C PRO A 589 14.03 6.98 -0.31
N GLY A 590 14.57 5.98 -1.01
CA GLY A 590 15.40 6.18 -2.20
C GLY A 590 14.64 6.53 -3.48
N HIS A 591 13.33 6.34 -3.52
CA HIS A 591 12.54 6.36 -4.77
C HIS A 591 12.59 7.70 -5.53
N SER A 592 12.81 8.82 -4.86
CA SER A 592 12.93 10.15 -5.49
C SER A 592 14.33 10.46 -6.02
N ILE A 593 15.36 9.74 -5.59
CA ILE A 593 16.77 10.07 -5.89
C ILE A 593 17.08 10.15 -7.40
N PRO A 594 16.62 9.18 -8.25
CA PRO A 594 16.89 9.22 -9.69
C PRO A 594 16.44 10.51 -10.37
N TYR A 595 15.38 11.13 -9.86
CA TYR A 595 14.81 12.35 -10.45
C TYR A 595 15.62 13.61 -10.09
N THR A 596 16.57 13.54 -9.17
CA THR A 596 17.48 14.65 -8.88
C THR A 596 18.28 15.10 -10.12
N TYR A 597 18.53 14.18 -11.05
CA TYR A 597 19.15 14.51 -12.34
C TYR A 597 18.35 15.51 -13.19
N TYR A 598 17.02 15.61 -13.03
CA TYR A 598 16.19 16.59 -13.74
C TYR A 598 16.52 18.03 -13.37
N PHE A 599 16.91 18.27 -12.11
CA PHE A 599 17.24 19.61 -11.60
C PHE A 599 18.66 20.08 -11.93
N ILE A 600 19.47 19.18 -12.50
CA ILE A 600 20.82 19.49 -12.99
C ILE A 600 20.97 19.30 -14.51
N ASP A 601 19.86 19.33 -15.23
CA ASP A 601 19.78 19.22 -16.70
C ASP A 601 20.34 17.90 -17.28
N LYS A 602 20.21 16.78 -16.53
CA LYS A 602 20.70 15.44 -16.90
C LYS A 602 19.56 14.40 -17.00
N GLN A 603 18.42 14.80 -17.54
CA GLN A 603 17.20 13.97 -17.66
C GLN A 603 17.46 12.58 -18.27
N GLU A 604 18.32 12.49 -19.29
CA GLU A 604 18.62 11.23 -19.96
C GLU A 604 19.29 10.21 -19.02
N LYS A 605 20.17 10.65 -18.09
CA LYS A 605 20.76 9.79 -17.05
C LYS A 605 19.68 9.24 -16.11
N ALA A 606 18.75 10.10 -15.68
CA ALA A 606 17.61 9.65 -14.89
C ALA A 606 16.84 8.56 -15.62
N GLN A 607 16.49 8.78 -16.91
CA GLN A 607 15.73 7.83 -17.69
C GLN A 607 16.44 6.47 -17.84
N CYS A 608 17.76 6.46 -18.01
CA CYS A 608 18.53 5.21 -18.05
C CYS A 608 18.38 4.39 -16.77
N ILE A 609 18.36 5.04 -15.61
CA ILE A 609 18.18 4.39 -14.32
C ILE A 609 16.74 3.93 -14.17
N LEU A 610 15.75 4.78 -14.47
CA LEU A 610 14.33 4.45 -14.38
C LEU A 610 13.96 3.23 -15.26
N ASP A 611 14.46 3.19 -16.49
CA ASP A 611 14.28 2.05 -17.39
C ASP A 611 14.90 0.77 -16.80
N SER A 612 16.08 0.86 -16.21
CA SER A 612 16.73 -0.28 -15.57
C SER A 612 15.90 -0.78 -14.38
N LEU A 613 15.41 0.12 -13.54
CA LEU A 613 14.55 -0.23 -12.40
C LEU A 613 13.26 -0.93 -12.86
N MET A 614 12.53 -0.36 -13.81
CA MET A 614 11.27 -0.94 -14.29
C MET A 614 11.48 -2.30 -15.00
N ASN A 615 12.63 -2.49 -15.63
CA ASN A 615 12.92 -3.74 -16.34
C ASN A 615 13.44 -4.86 -15.45
N HIS A 616 14.15 -4.58 -14.37
CA HIS A 616 14.88 -5.59 -13.62
C HIS A 616 14.43 -5.77 -12.18
N TYR A 617 13.74 -4.78 -11.55
CA TYR A 617 13.42 -4.80 -10.12
C TYR A 617 11.98 -5.17 -9.80
N TYR A 618 11.22 -5.49 -10.83
CA TYR A 618 9.88 -6.09 -10.76
C TYR A 618 9.90 -7.37 -11.60
N ASP A 619 9.10 -8.36 -11.23
CA ASP A 619 9.11 -9.66 -11.92
C ASP A 619 10.46 -10.39 -11.73
N MET A 620 11.01 -10.32 -10.49
CA MET A 620 12.28 -10.91 -10.09
C MET A 620 12.12 -12.36 -9.59
N GLY A 621 13.26 -13.00 -9.30
CA GLY A 621 13.32 -14.35 -8.77
C GLY A 621 13.06 -15.43 -9.84
N ALA A 622 13.18 -16.68 -9.45
CA ALA A 622 13.07 -17.84 -10.37
C ALA A 622 11.68 -17.93 -11.03
N ASP A 623 10.62 -17.65 -10.26
CA ASP A 623 9.23 -17.72 -10.71
C ASP A 623 8.73 -16.42 -11.36
N LYS A 624 9.55 -15.37 -11.40
CA LYS A 624 9.17 -14.06 -11.90
C LYS A 624 7.98 -13.43 -11.12
N LEU A 625 7.95 -13.65 -9.81
CA LEU A 625 6.88 -13.20 -8.92
C LEU A 625 7.37 -12.35 -7.72
N ALA A 626 8.66 -11.97 -7.69
CA ALA A 626 9.22 -11.12 -6.64
C ALA A 626 9.41 -9.67 -7.10
N TYR A 627 9.45 -8.75 -6.14
CA TYR A 627 9.92 -7.37 -6.30
C TYR A 627 11.30 -7.22 -5.65
N ALA A 628 11.95 -6.11 -5.94
CA ALA A 628 13.22 -5.74 -5.30
C ALA A 628 13.14 -5.59 -3.77
N GLY A 629 11.95 -5.37 -3.22
CA GLY A 629 11.69 -5.23 -1.79
C GLY A 629 10.20 -5.28 -1.47
N MET A 630 9.83 -4.86 -0.26
CA MET A 630 8.43 -4.86 0.19
C MET A 630 7.61 -3.85 -0.61
N ASP A 631 6.40 -4.26 -1.00
CA ASP A 631 5.43 -3.38 -1.68
C ASP A 631 4.83 -2.32 -0.75
N ASP A 632 4.97 -2.53 0.57
CA ASP A 632 4.42 -1.69 1.62
C ASP A 632 2.97 -1.30 1.36
N ALA A 633 2.18 -2.35 1.17
CA ALA A 633 0.76 -2.26 0.89
C ALA A 633 0.40 -1.44 -0.38
N GLY A 634 1.32 -1.34 -1.35
CA GLY A 634 1.07 -0.76 -2.66
C GLY A 634 1.94 0.45 -3.03
N GLU A 635 2.92 0.86 -2.19
CA GLU A 635 3.76 2.02 -2.53
C GLU A 635 4.75 1.70 -3.66
N MET A 636 5.48 0.58 -3.60
CA MET A 636 6.39 0.19 -4.68
C MET A 636 5.64 -0.04 -6.00
N SER A 637 4.44 -0.63 -5.91
CA SER A 637 3.53 -0.78 -7.03
C SER A 637 3.11 0.57 -7.63
N SER A 638 2.81 1.56 -6.78
CA SER A 638 2.41 2.90 -7.23
C SER A 638 3.57 3.65 -7.89
N TRP A 639 4.81 3.46 -7.40
CA TRP A 639 6.00 3.98 -8.06
C TRP A 639 6.12 3.46 -9.50
N TYR A 640 5.92 2.13 -9.70
CA TYR A 640 5.93 1.54 -11.04
C TYR A 640 4.84 2.14 -11.93
N VAL A 641 3.61 2.25 -11.42
CA VAL A 641 2.47 2.81 -12.17
C VAL A 641 2.79 4.23 -12.66
N LEU A 642 3.24 5.11 -11.77
CA LEU A 642 3.52 6.50 -12.12
C LEU A 642 4.64 6.61 -13.15
N ASN A 643 5.73 5.84 -13.00
CA ASN A 643 6.80 5.84 -13.99
C ASN A 643 6.36 5.28 -15.34
N ALA A 644 5.61 4.21 -15.34
CA ALA A 644 5.12 3.59 -16.58
C ALA A 644 4.22 4.52 -17.40
N ILE A 645 3.49 5.42 -16.75
CA ILE A 645 2.65 6.42 -17.42
C ILE A 645 3.39 7.70 -17.78
N GLY A 646 4.64 7.87 -17.34
CA GLY A 646 5.46 9.04 -17.68
C GLY A 646 5.27 10.24 -16.75
N LEU A 647 4.84 10.03 -15.51
CA LEU A 647 4.68 11.07 -14.49
C LEU A 647 5.31 10.65 -13.17
N TYR A 648 5.84 11.60 -12.41
CA TYR A 648 6.36 11.35 -11.07
C TYR A 648 6.09 12.51 -10.11
N THR A 649 5.70 12.20 -8.86
CA THR A 649 5.48 13.20 -7.82
C THR A 649 6.77 13.40 -7.02
N TYR A 650 7.62 14.33 -7.39
CA TYR A 650 8.87 14.60 -6.66
C TYR A 650 8.61 15.17 -5.27
N SER A 651 7.70 16.15 -5.18
CA SER A 651 7.14 16.66 -3.93
C SER A 651 5.65 16.35 -3.86
N PRO A 652 5.23 15.32 -3.14
CA PRO A 652 3.81 14.98 -2.97
C PRO A 652 2.95 16.11 -2.35
N ALA A 653 3.56 17.01 -1.58
CA ALA A 653 2.87 18.20 -1.04
C ALA A 653 2.45 19.19 -2.13
N ASP A 654 3.15 19.22 -3.28
CA ASP A 654 2.90 20.16 -4.36
C ASP A 654 2.04 19.55 -5.47
N PRO A 655 1.15 20.33 -6.11
CA PRO A 655 0.22 19.84 -7.13
C PRO A 655 0.86 19.77 -8.52
N GLU A 656 2.07 19.24 -8.63
CA GLU A 656 2.81 19.12 -9.90
C GLU A 656 3.50 17.76 -10.05
N TYR A 657 3.90 17.46 -11.27
CA TYR A 657 4.53 16.21 -11.66
C TYR A 657 5.71 16.43 -12.58
N ILE A 658 6.81 15.70 -12.35
CA ILE A 658 7.88 15.57 -13.35
C ILE A 658 7.35 14.72 -14.50
N VAL A 659 7.56 15.19 -15.73
CA VAL A 659 7.28 14.43 -16.95
C VAL A 659 8.50 13.57 -17.27
N THR A 660 8.31 12.25 -17.31
CA THR A 660 9.32 11.27 -17.69
C THR A 660 8.97 10.62 -19.03
N VAL A 661 9.81 9.72 -19.56
CA VAL A 661 9.49 9.00 -20.78
C VAL A 661 8.57 7.80 -20.43
N PRO A 662 7.29 7.77 -20.87
CA PRO A 662 6.39 6.67 -20.57
C PRO A 662 6.83 5.38 -21.26
N LEU A 663 6.50 4.23 -20.64
CA LEU A 663 6.69 2.91 -21.28
C LEU A 663 5.83 2.77 -22.54
N PHE A 664 4.62 3.29 -22.48
CA PHE A 664 3.60 3.09 -23.50
C PHE A 664 3.60 4.21 -24.55
N ASP A 665 3.15 3.91 -25.76
CA ASP A 665 3.02 4.91 -26.82
C ASP A 665 1.94 5.93 -26.51
N LYS A 666 0.88 5.48 -25.82
CA LYS A 666 -0.21 6.34 -25.37
C LYS A 666 -0.76 5.89 -24.04
N VAL A 667 -0.98 6.85 -23.15
CA VAL A 667 -1.68 6.69 -21.87
C VAL A 667 -2.93 7.57 -21.89
N THR A 668 -4.07 7.02 -21.46
CA THR A 668 -5.33 7.76 -21.39
C THR A 668 -5.90 7.67 -19.99
N PHE A 669 -6.08 8.82 -19.36
CA PHE A 669 -6.76 8.94 -18.07
C PHE A 669 -8.23 9.28 -18.31
N ASN A 670 -9.12 8.45 -17.80
CA ASN A 670 -10.56 8.66 -17.84
C ASN A 670 -11.05 9.21 -16.49
N LEU A 671 -10.60 10.42 -16.18
CA LEU A 671 -10.96 11.11 -14.93
C LEU A 671 -12.01 12.18 -15.23
N ASN A 672 -13.06 12.26 -14.41
CA ASN A 672 -14.06 13.35 -14.43
C ASN A 672 -14.72 13.63 -15.81
N GLY A 673 -14.87 12.61 -16.64
CA GLY A 673 -15.56 12.71 -17.94
C GLY A 673 -14.79 13.45 -19.04
N ARG A 674 -13.57 13.91 -18.78
CA ARG A 674 -12.66 14.50 -19.77
C ARG A 674 -11.36 13.69 -19.80
N PRO A 675 -11.04 12.99 -20.91
CA PRO A 675 -9.82 12.22 -21.00
C PRO A 675 -8.60 13.14 -21.10
N PHE A 676 -7.64 12.94 -20.21
CA PHE A 676 -6.28 13.47 -20.37
C PHE A 676 -5.44 12.39 -21.05
N THR A 677 -4.63 12.77 -22.04
CA THR A 677 -3.81 11.81 -22.78
C THR A 677 -2.34 12.21 -22.75
N ILE A 678 -1.47 11.22 -22.57
CA ILE A 678 -0.03 11.34 -22.78
C ILE A 678 0.33 10.55 -24.03
N VAL A 679 1.02 11.18 -24.96
CA VAL A 679 1.47 10.57 -26.23
C VAL A 679 2.98 10.66 -26.32
N LYS A 680 3.63 9.51 -26.47
CA LYS A 680 5.07 9.43 -26.72
C LYS A 680 5.35 9.44 -28.23
N LYS A 681 6.26 10.29 -28.67
CA LYS A 681 6.80 10.32 -30.02
C LYS A 681 8.30 10.07 -29.99
N GLY A 682 8.76 9.07 -30.71
CA GLY A 682 10.15 8.61 -30.70
C GLY A 682 10.35 7.40 -29.77
N SER A 683 11.55 6.86 -29.76
CA SER A 683 11.94 5.67 -29.01
C SER A 683 13.17 5.85 -28.12
N GLY A 684 13.71 7.05 -28.07
CA GLY A 684 14.88 7.38 -27.28
C GLY A 684 14.56 7.70 -25.83
N LYS A 685 15.59 7.97 -25.06
CA LYS A 685 15.52 8.26 -23.62
C LYS A 685 15.59 9.74 -23.31
N LYS A 686 16.16 10.51 -24.23
CA LYS A 686 16.31 11.95 -24.08
C LYS A 686 15.04 12.65 -24.55
N ILE A 687 14.44 13.42 -23.67
CA ILE A 687 13.29 14.27 -23.99
C ILE A 687 13.82 15.52 -24.71
N ILE A 688 13.35 15.75 -25.93
CA ILE A 688 13.75 16.93 -26.74
C ILE A 688 12.65 17.98 -26.85
N ASP A 689 11.39 17.59 -26.60
CA ASP A 689 10.28 18.52 -26.59
C ASP A 689 9.10 17.98 -25.78
N ILE A 690 8.43 18.86 -25.05
CA ILE A 690 7.19 18.59 -24.34
C ILE A 690 6.17 19.64 -24.76
N THR A 691 5.00 19.20 -25.22
CA THR A 691 3.89 20.11 -25.53
C THR A 691 2.62 19.70 -24.79
N TYR A 692 1.87 20.68 -24.30
CA TYR A 692 0.56 20.51 -23.70
C TYR A 692 -0.46 21.34 -24.49
N ASP A 693 -1.53 20.69 -24.98
CA ASP A 693 -2.52 21.33 -25.87
C ASP A 693 -1.87 22.03 -27.07
N GLY A 694 -0.83 21.40 -27.65
CA GLY A 694 -0.05 21.93 -28.77
C GLY A 694 0.88 23.11 -28.44
N LYS A 695 0.97 23.52 -27.16
CA LYS A 695 1.87 24.57 -26.70
C LYS A 695 3.10 23.97 -26.00
N LYS A 696 4.27 24.47 -26.31
CA LYS A 696 5.52 24.04 -25.67
C LYS A 696 5.50 24.36 -24.18
N ILE A 697 5.96 23.40 -23.37
CA ILE A 697 6.27 23.56 -21.94
C ILE A 697 7.77 23.79 -21.79
N ASP A 698 8.13 24.80 -21.00
CA ASP A 698 9.53 25.00 -20.60
C ASP A 698 9.85 24.10 -19.38
N GLY A 699 10.92 23.31 -19.50
CA GLY A 699 11.31 22.33 -18.48
C GLY A 699 10.52 21.02 -18.55
N TYR A 700 10.37 20.34 -17.41
CA TYR A 700 9.86 18.97 -17.32
C TYR A 700 8.64 18.83 -16.41
N PHE A 701 7.88 19.89 -16.15
CA PHE A 701 6.82 19.86 -15.15
C PHE A 701 5.45 20.15 -15.74
N ILE A 702 4.43 19.42 -15.27
CA ILE A 702 3.01 19.74 -15.48
C ILE A 702 2.30 19.84 -14.13
N THR A 703 1.26 20.67 -14.09
CA THR A 703 0.44 20.82 -12.88
C THR A 703 -0.72 19.83 -12.85
N HIS A 704 -1.26 19.58 -11.67
CA HIS A 704 -2.46 18.77 -11.51
C HIS A 704 -3.68 19.37 -12.23
N ASP A 705 -3.78 20.70 -12.28
CA ASP A 705 -4.86 21.38 -13.02
C ASP A 705 -4.79 21.09 -14.52
N GLN A 706 -3.61 21.09 -15.13
CA GLN A 706 -3.42 20.68 -16.53
C GLN A 706 -3.88 19.23 -16.75
N LEU A 707 -3.62 18.33 -15.82
CA LEU A 707 -4.12 16.96 -15.89
C LEU A 707 -5.66 16.93 -15.84
N ARG A 708 -6.28 17.72 -14.95
CA ARG A 708 -7.74 17.82 -14.81
C ARG A 708 -8.45 18.49 -15.98
N GLU A 709 -7.78 19.38 -16.70
CA GLU A 709 -8.34 20.00 -17.92
C GLU A 709 -8.69 19.00 -19.02
N GLY A 710 -8.04 17.82 -19.02
CA GLY A 710 -8.34 16.73 -19.94
C GLY A 710 -7.90 17.02 -21.37
N LYS A 711 -6.66 17.47 -21.58
CA LYS A 711 -6.05 17.73 -22.88
C LYS A 711 -4.90 16.76 -23.17
N GLU A 712 -4.19 16.98 -24.25
CA GLU A 712 -3.08 16.13 -24.69
C GLU A 712 -1.73 16.69 -24.27
N LEU A 713 -0.92 15.84 -23.63
CA LEU A 713 0.51 16.02 -23.37
C LEU A 713 1.29 15.17 -24.39
N VAL A 714 2.13 15.79 -25.18
CA VAL A 714 3.00 15.08 -26.13
C VAL A 714 4.44 15.18 -25.68
N ILE A 715 5.10 14.04 -25.58
CA ILE A 715 6.51 13.91 -25.20
C ILE A 715 7.28 13.39 -26.40
N THR A 716 8.20 14.19 -26.93
CA THR A 716 9.03 13.81 -28.07
C THR A 716 10.43 13.45 -27.58
N THR A 717 10.93 12.28 -28.00
CA THR A 717 12.23 11.72 -27.57
C THR A 717 13.15 11.41 -28.74
N GLU A 718 14.46 11.45 -28.51
CA GLU A 718 15.55 11.04 -29.41
C GLU A 718 16.50 10.03 -28.76
#